data_0e94010919b054ba668e7d0dd93dcba7
#
_entry.id   0e94010919b054ba668e7d0dd93dcba7
#
_cell.length_a   1.000
_cell.length_b   1.000
_cell.length_c   1.000
_cell.angle_alpha   90.00
_cell.angle_beta   90.00
_cell.angle_gamma   90.00
#
_symmetry.space_group_name_H-M   'P 1'
#
loop_
_entity.id
_entity.type
_entity.pdbx_description
1 polymer ?
#
loop_
_entity_poly.entity_id
_entity_poly.type
_entity_poly.pdbx_seq_one_letter_code
_entity_poly.pdbx_strand_id
1 'polypeptide(L)'
;MKHFTYRGDKAREISFPLGGLGSGCLGLGGTGQLVDWEILNRPAKGSRNGFSHFAVKAEVGGRVLDARVLQGDATPPFSGEGMAPFTGFGFGAPRETMGGLPHFRRTEFRGGFPFAEIRFRDPKFPGQVSLTAFNPFIPHNERDSSIPAAFFTITIRNNGRRTIDYTAAFTVRNPASGGTVNRLRTVDGMHVLQLSGGAGPDDPGYGDFALATDAGGVAAQEYWYRGRHFDNLGVYWQDFSAPGPLPPRAYETPGQADHATLSARVRVPAGGEAAVRFVFTWNVPHCRNYWKEQKECCGEGKTCPPPTWKNYYATLFPDAAASAVYSLREWDRLENETRLFRNALFGSTLPAPVLDAVSANLSILKSPTCLRLEDGSFYGWEGCHADSGCCEGSCTHVWNYAYALPFLFPALERSLRELDYRYNLGPDGGMPFRLQLPLGSERSGFRPCVDGQLGGVLKVYREWKVAGDTEWLRRLWPDVRRSIEFAWSPDNDDRWDPDGTGVIHGRQHHTLDTELFGPNAWLTGFYLAALKAGAAMADACGDPETAASYRAIFERGRKWVGRNLFNGEYFIQQIDLKDRRILEAFRGEGAGVAGEAWAVPAGEYWSEEHGELKYQIGEGCGIDQVLAQWHADLIGLGDIFDRKQTRKALRAIYRRNFHRSMRDVANPCRLYCLDDEAGTVMFSWPPGRKRPAIPVPYAQETMHGFEYQAAGHLILNGMVEEGVAMVKAVRDRYDGYRRNPWNEMECGSNYARSMASYALLNAFSGLRFDMVMREIGFRPVPTRDGRFRCFWSLAAAWGEIEIGPREAVLRVIRGELSIRRMTLPWSGAGSVTVMLRGRRLPCRRRGGVFDFGVDVTIPEGAALRVAASR
;
A
#
# COMPACT_ATOMS: atom_id res chain seq x y z
N MET A 1 20.59 -1.50 13.04
CA MET A 1 19.67 -1.08 11.98
C MET A 1 18.49 -0.35 12.62
N LYS A 2 18.01 0.74 12.00
CA LYS A 2 16.78 1.40 12.45
C LYS A 2 15.59 0.44 12.28
N HIS A 3 14.70 0.37 13.24
CA HIS A 3 13.45 -0.39 13.27
C HIS A 3 12.54 0.21 14.34
N PHE A 4 11.25 -0.11 14.26
CA PHE A 4 10.27 0.28 15.27
C PHE A 4 10.07 -0.92 16.22
N THR A 5 10.07 -0.65 17.52
CA THR A 5 10.06 -1.69 18.57
C THR A 5 8.76 -1.61 19.37
N TYR A 6 8.11 -2.76 19.54
CA TYR A 6 6.84 -2.91 20.25
C TYR A 6 6.99 -3.99 21.33
N ARG A 7 6.49 -3.71 22.54
CA ARG A 7 6.59 -4.60 23.71
C ARG A 7 5.31 -4.51 24.54
N GLY A 8 4.97 -5.61 25.23
CA GLY A 8 3.78 -5.68 26.07
C GLY A 8 2.53 -5.30 25.30
N ASP A 9 1.69 -4.43 25.86
CA ASP A 9 0.42 -4.03 25.25
C ASP A 9 0.55 -3.43 23.84
N LYS A 10 1.70 -2.81 23.52
CA LYS A 10 1.96 -2.30 22.18
C LYS A 10 2.22 -3.36 21.10
N ALA A 11 2.27 -4.63 21.46
CA ALA A 11 2.34 -5.74 20.51
C ALA A 11 0.95 -6.34 20.19
N ARG A 12 -0.09 -5.87 20.86
CA ARG A 12 -1.43 -6.47 20.86
C ARG A 12 -2.12 -6.47 19.49
N GLU A 13 -2.14 -5.32 18.83
CA GLU A 13 -2.88 -5.12 17.58
C GLU A 13 -2.00 -5.38 16.32
N ILE A 14 -0.77 -5.86 16.51
CA ILE A 14 0.14 -6.09 15.39
C ILE A 14 -0.30 -7.31 14.58
N SER A 15 -0.42 -7.10 13.27
CA SER A 15 -0.43 -8.10 12.23
C SER A 15 0.45 -7.59 11.08
N PHE A 16 1.64 -8.16 10.94
CA PHE A 16 2.61 -7.75 9.93
C PHE A 16 2.44 -8.62 8.67
N PRO A 17 2.05 -8.05 7.51
CA PRO A 17 1.71 -8.85 6.35
C PRO A 17 2.92 -9.47 5.67
N LEU A 18 2.85 -10.77 5.41
CA LEU A 18 3.84 -11.59 4.73
C LEU A 18 3.21 -12.24 3.51
N GLY A 19 3.54 -11.74 2.33
CA GLY A 19 3.01 -12.22 1.05
C GLY A 19 3.56 -11.44 -0.14
N GLY A 20 3.23 -11.86 -1.36
CA GLY A 20 3.70 -11.22 -2.59
C GLY A 20 2.76 -10.12 -3.08
N LEU A 21 3.24 -9.28 -4.02
CA LEU A 21 2.42 -8.32 -4.74
C LEU A 21 1.27 -9.05 -5.46
N GLY A 22 0.03 -8.79 -5.03
CA GLY A 22 -1.16 -9.38 -5.62
C GLY A 22 -1.29 -10.91 -5.44
N SER A 23 -0.60 -11.50 -4.47
CA SER A 23 -0.66 -12.94 -4.21
C SER A 23 -1.34 -13.31 -2.89
N GLY A 24 -1.89 -12.33 -2.17
CA GLY A 24 -2.39 -12.52 -0.82
C GLY A 24 -1.27 -12.54 0.21
N CYS A 25 -1.63 -12.63 1.50
CA CYS A 25 -0.67 -12.64 2.60
C CYS A 25 -1.20 -13.39 3.82
N LEU A 26 -0.30 -13.66 4.76
CA LEU A 26 -0.64 -14.00 6.14
C LEU A 26 0.01 -12.99 7.09
N GLY A 27 -0.58 -12.76 8.25
CA GLY A 27 -0.11 -11.81 9.25
C GLY A 27 0.75 -12.47 10.32
N LEU A 28 1.91 -11.88 10.63
CA LEU A 28 2.69 -12.23 11.82
C LEU A 28 2.30 -11.30 12.97
N GLY A 29 1.64 -11.86 13.98
CA GLY A 29 1.21 -11.15 15.19
C GLY A 29 2.37 -10.69 16.05
N GLY A 30 2.18 -9.62 16.81
CA GLY A 30 3.23 -9.02 17.64
C GLY A 30 3.78 -9.93 18.74
N THR A 31 3.06 -10.97 19.12
CA THR A 31 3.47 -11.97 20.11
C THR A 31 3.91 -13.29 19.49
N GLY A 32 3.87 -13.44 18.15
CA GLY A 32 4.32 -14.64 17.43
C GLY A 32 3.22 -15.51 16.85
N GLN A 33 1.96 -15.10 16.98
CA GLN A 33 0.81 -15.78 16.36
C GLN A 33 0.80 -15.57 14.85
N LEU A 34 0.22 -16.51 14.11
CA LEU A 34 -0.12 -16.39 12.70
C LEU A 34 -1.60 -16.07 12.57
N VAL A 35 -1.90 -14.91 12.04
CA VAL A 35 -3.26 -14.34 11.92
C VAL A 35 -3.49 -13.83 10.50
N ASP A 36 -4.70 -13.35 10.20
CA ASP A 36 -5.03 -12.78 8.89
C ASP A 36 -4.58 -13.69 7.74
N TRP A 37 -5.15 -14.90 7.66
CA TRP A 37 -4.84 -15.87 6.60
C TRP A 37 -5.54 -15.50 5.29
N GLU A 38 -5.04 -14.47 4.64
CA GLU A 38 -5.59 -13.84 3.44
C GLU A 38 -4.98 -14.43 2.16
N ILE A 39 -4.89 -15.75 2.11
CA ILE A 39 -4.21 -16.50 1.02
C ILE A 39 -5.20 -17.20 0.06
N LEU A 40 -6.52 -17.05 0.30
CA LEU A 40 -7.58 -17.69 -0.50
C LEU A 40 -8.28 -16.68 -1.43
N ASN A 41 -7.51 -15.74 -2.02
CA ASN A 41 -7.96 -14.74 -2.98
C ASN A 41 -9.02 -13.76 -2.44
N ARG A 42 -9.09 -13.59 -1.13
CA ARG A 42 -9.96 -12.63 -0.45
C ARG A 42 -9.42 -12.25 0.91
N PRO A 43 -9.82 -11.09 1.44
CA PRO A 43 -9.53 -10.72 2.82
C PRO A 43 -10.08 -11.74 3.84
N ALA A 44 -9.41 -11.84 4.97
CA ALA A 44 -9.82 -12.67 6.10
C ALA A 44 -9.25 -12.10 7.40
N LYS A 45 -9.62 -10.84 7.72
CA LYS A 45 -9.10 -10.11 8.89
C LYS A 45 -9.47 -10.82 10.20
N GLY A 46 -8.50 -10.92 11.11
CA GLY A 46 -8.65 -11.59 12.38
C GLY A 46 -8.73 -13.13 12.30
N SER A 47 -8.65 -13.71 11.10
CA SER A 47 -8.73 -15.16 10.92
C SER A 47 -7.52 -15.88 11.53
N ARG A 48 -7.75 -17.10 11.99
CA ARG A 48 -6.74 -18.08 12.41
C ARG A 48 -6.88 -19.33 11.57
N ASN A 49 -5.78 -20.02 11.30
CA ASN A 49 -5.79 -21.28 10.57
C ASN A 49 -5.55 -22.45 11.53
N GLY A 50 -6.57 -22.78 12.33
CA GLY A 50 -6.48 -23.80 13.35
C GLY A 50 -5.29 -23.57 14.30
N PHE A 51 -4.59 -24.65 14.64
CA PHE A 51 -3.41 -24.61 15.52
C PHE A 51 -2.09 -24.36 14.75
N SER A 52 -2.09 -23.49 13.72
CA SER A 52 -0.87 -23.11 12.99
C SER A 52 0.06 -22.29 13.88
N HIS A 53 1.29 -22.78 14.12
CA HIS A 53 2.24 -22.14 15.05
C HIS A 53 3.68 -22.61 14.86
N PHE A 54 4.61 -21.89 15.45
CA PHE A 54 6.01 -22.33 15.61
C PHE A 54 6.24 -22.86 17.02
N ALA A 55 7.14 -23.86 17.15
CA ALA A 55 7.56 -24.40 18.44
C ALA A 55 9.07 -24.65 18.49
N VAL A 56 9.64 -24.68 19.69
CA VAL A 56 11.04 -25.00 19.92
C VAL A 56 11.18 -25.93 21.12
N LYS A 57 12.10 -26.91 20.99
CA LYS A 57 12.46 -27.86 22.06
C LYS A 57 13.99 -27.86 22.25
N ALA A 58 14.46 -28.01 23.48
CA ALA A 58 15.87 -28.08 23.84
C ALA A 58 16.17 -29.40 24.57
N GLU A 59 17.21 -30.11 24.15
CA GLU A 59 17.58 -31.43 24.66
C GLU A 59 19.07 -31.56 24.94
N VAL A 60 19.43 -32.35 25.98
CA VAL A 60 20.82 -32.76 26.28
C VAL A 60 20.85 -34.23 26.66
N GLY A 61 21.61 -35.05 25.95
CA GLY A 61 21.80 -36.45 26.30
C GLY A 61 20.51 -37.28 26.30
N GLY A 62 19.55 -36.98 25.41
CA GLY A 62 18.27 -37.68 25.35
C GLY A 62 17.24 -37.21 26.40
N ARG A 63 17.54 -36.14 27.14
CA ARG A 63 16.59 -35.52 28.09
C ARG A 63 16.14 -34.18 27.60
N VAL A 64 14.82 -33.95 27.55
CA VAL A 64 14.23 -32.64 27.25
C VAL A 64 14.46 -31.70 28.45
N LEU A 65 15.01 -30.55 28.17
CA LEU A 65 15.21 -29.48 29.16
C LEU A 65 13.98 -28.57 29.24
N ASP A 66 13.44 -28.19 28.06
CA ASP A 66 12.23 -27.38 27.94
C ASP A 66 11.67 -27.49 26.52
N ALA A 67 10.36 -27.31 26.36
CA ALA A 67 9.65 -27.22 25.08
C ALA A 67 8.60 -26.11 25.16
N ARG A 68 8.55 -25.23 24.12
CA ARG A 68 7.65 -24.08 24.09
C ARG A 68 7.13 -23.78 22.71
N VAL A 69 5.93 -23.26 22.65
CA VAL A 69 5.42 -22.54 21.49
C VAL A 69 6.18 -21.21 21.37
N LEU A 70 6.59 -20.82 20.14
CA LEU A 70 7.24 -19.52 19.88
C LEU A 70 6.20 -18.40 19.88
N GLN A 71 5.67 -18.13 21.05
CA GLN A 71 4.66 -17.11 21.28
C GLN A 71 4.86 -16.50 22.67
N GLY A 72 4.45 -15.24 22.83
CA GLY A 72 4.31 -14.58 24.13
C GLY A 72 2.95 -14.83 24.75
N ASP A 73 2.68 -14.13 25.86
CA ASP A 73 1.39 -14.21 26.55
C ASP A 73 0.23 -13.87 25.59
N ALA A 74 -0.92 -14.50 25.84
CA ALA A 74 -2.14 -14.24 25.09
C ALA A 74 -2.57 -12.77 25.23
N THR A 75 -3.16 -12.23 24.16
CA THR A 75 -3.72 -10.88 24.13
C THR A 75 -5.25 -10.92 24.30
N PRO A 76 -5.89 -9.87 24.84
CA PRO A 76 -7.35 -9.78 24.86
C PRO A 76 -7.97 -9.93 23.45
N PRO A 77 -9.27 -10.36 23.39
CA PRO A 77 -10.15 -10.66 24.50
C PRO A 77 -9.88 -12.04 25.10
N PHE A 78 -10.00 -12.15 26.42
CA PHE A 78 -9.84 -13.42 27.15
C PHE A 78 -11.15 -14.18 27.34
N SER A 79 -12.25 -13.60 26.92
CA SER A 79 -13.60 -14.16 27.04
C SER A 79 -14.53 -13.60 25.97
N GLY A 80 -15.64 -14.29 25.70
CA GLY A 80 -16.75 -13.80 24.89
C GLY A 80 -16.53 -13.86 23.38
N GLU A 81 -15.50 -14.56 22.91
CA GLU A 81 -15.42 -14.83 21.47
C GLU A 81 -16.52 -15.82 21.07
N GLY A 82 -17.49 -15.30 20.29
CA GLY A 82 -18.73 -15.91 19.88
C GLY A 82 -18.67 -17.39 19.55
N MET A 83 -18.96 -18.17 20.53
CA MET A 83 -19.02 -19.61 20.38
C MET A 83 -20.41 -20.00 19.94
N ALA A 84 -20.52 -20.75 18.86
CA ALA A 84 -21.77 -21.39 18.51
C ALA A 84 -22.24 -22.31 19.66
N PRO A 85 -23.54 -22.41 19.91
CA PRO A 85 -24.08 -23.34 20.92
C PRO A 85 -23.47 -24.74 20.72
N PHE A 86 -23.14 -25.41 21.84
CA PHE A 86 -22.68 -26.81 21.86
C PHE A 86 -21.33 -27.12 21.16
N THR A 87 -20.44 -26.14 21.00
CA THR A 87 -19.07 -26.40 20.47
C THR A 87 -18.15 -27.08 21.48
N GLY A 88 -18.55 -27.09 22.79
CA GLY A 88 -17.74 -27.68 23.86
C GLY A 88 -16.52 -26.84 24.30
N PHE A 89 -16.32 -25.64 23.73
CA PHE A 89 -15.13 -24.82 24.04
C PHE A 89 -15.34 -23.80 25.16
N GLY A 90 -16.59 -23.61 25.61
CA GLY A 90 -16.91 -22.61 26.62
C GLY A 90 -16.74 -21.18 26.11
N PHE A 91 -16.60 -20.22 27.05
CA PHE A 91 -16.62 -18.78 26.79
C PHE A 91 -15.26 -18.11 27.08
N GLY A 92 -14.18 -18.88 27.10
CA GLY A 92 -12.81 -18.39 27.27
C GLY A 92 -12.15 -17.98 25.97
N ALA A 93 -10.85 -17.72 26.03
CA ALA A 93 -10.04 -17.47 24.85
C ALA A 93 -10.02 -18.70 23.91
N PRO A 94 -10.02 -18.53 22.59
CA PRO A 94 -9.99 -19.65 21.65
C PRO A 94 -8.73 -20.52 21.83
N ARG A 95 -8.86 -21.81 21.65
CA ARG A 95 -7.74 -22.78 21.75
C ARG A 95 -6.66 -22.52 20.70
N GLU A 96 -7.04 -22.02 19.54
CA GLU A 96 -6.20 -21.64 18.42
C GLU A 96 -5.23 -20.50 18.74
N THR A 97 -5.45 -19.81 19.87
CA THR A 97 -4.48 -18.84 20.42
C THR A 97 -3.20 -19.50 20.93
N MET A 98 -3.19 -20.83 21.08
CA MET A 98 -2.11 -21.63 21.69
C MET A 98 -1.80 -21.26 23.16
N GLY A 99 -2.60 -20.41 23.78
CA GLY A 99 -2.38 -19.93 25.15
C GLY A 99 -2.43 -21.02 26.23
N GLY A 100 -2.99 -22.20 25.91
CA GLY A 100 -3.00 -23.36 26.81
C GLY A 100 -1.72 -24.19 26.82
N LEU A 101 -0.71 -23.89 25.99
CA LEU A 101 0.57 -24.58 25.93
C LEU A 101 1.69 -23.72 26.54
N PRO A 102 2.80 -24.34 27.01
CA PRO A 102 3.99 -23.60 27.45
C PRO A 102 4.50 -22.64 26.38
N HIS A 103 4.68 -21.38 26.72
CA HIS A 103 5.12 -20.31 25.83
C HIS A 103 6.09 -19.36 26.52
N PHE A 104 6.61 -18.35 25.81
CA PHE A 104 7.61 -17.43 26.34
C PHE A 104 6.97 -16.29 27.14
N ARG A 105 7.56 -15.93 28.26
CA ARG A 105 7.06 -14.86 29.15
C ARG A 105 7.11 -13.47 28.54
N ARG A 106 8.09 -13.19 27.68
CA ARG A 106 8.28 -11.85 27.09
C ARG A 106 8.62 -11.94 25.62
N THR A 107 8.00 -11.07 24.84
CA THR A 107 8.31 -10.86 23.42
C THR A 107 8.71 -9.41 23.17
N GLU A 108 9.56 -9.21 22.17
CA GLU A 108 9.90 -7.91 21.62
C GLU A 108 9.74 -8.00 20.10
N PHE A 109 8.73 -7.35 19.57
CA PHE A 109 8.52 -7.24 18.13
C PHE A 109 9.29 -6.05 17.57
N ARG A 110 10.02 -6.27 16.50
CA ARG A 110 10.78 -5.26 15.75
C ARG A 110 10.35 -5.25 14.31
N GLY A 111 9.65 -4.19 13.89
CA GLY A 111 9.18 -4.01 12.53
C GLY A 111 10.02 -2.99 11.76
N GLY A 112 10.37 -3.33 10.56
CA GLY A 112 11.03 -2.45 9.61
C GLY A 112 10.77 -2.99 8.21
N PHE A 113 9.54 -2.73 7.70
CA PHE A 113 9.09 -3.30 6.43
C PHE A 113 10.18 -3.24 5.36
N PRO A 114 10.43 -4.36 4.63
CA PRO A 114 9.65 -5.60 4.58
C PRO A 114 10.10 -6.72 5.53
N PHE A 115 10.82 -6.41 6.61
CA PHE A 115 11.25 -7.39 7.61
C PHE A 115 10.56 -7.17 8.96
N ALA A 116 10.25 -8.29 9.64
CA ALA A 116 9.86 -8.36 11.03
C ALA A 116 10.79 -9.30 11.81
N GLU A 117 11.09 -8.97 13.05
CA GLU A 117 11.84 -9.83 13.97
C GLU A 117 11.09 -9.91 15.30
N ILE A 118 10.90 -11.12 15.84
CA ILE A 118 10.39 -11.31 17.20
C ILE A 118 11.49 -11.97 18.04
N ARG A 119 11.78 -11.37 19.17
CA ARG A 119 12.69 -11.93 20.17
C ARG A 119 11.91 -12.50 21.32
N PHE A 120 12.09 -13.80 21.58
CA PHE A 120 11.46 -14.52 22.67
C PHE A 120 12.41 -14.62 23.86
N ARG A 121 11.93 -14.29 25.06
CA ARG A 121 12.74 -14.29 26.26
C ARG A 121 12.00 -14.97 27.41
N ASP A 122 12.64 -16.00 27.98
CA ASP A 122 12.26 -16.61 29.24
C ASP A 122 13.51 -17.12 29.96
N PRO A 123 13.71 -16.78 31.24
CA PRO A 123 14.90 -17.24 31.98
C PRO A 123 14.94 -18.75 32.20
N LYS A 124 13.81 -19.46 32.05
CA LYS A 124 13.74 -20.92 32.19
C LYS A 124 14.16 -21.66 30.93
N PHE A 125 13.98 -21.03 29.73
CA PHE A 125 14.37 -21.66 28.48
C PHE A 125 15.89 -21.62 28.28
N PRO A 126 16.57 -22.75 28.00
CA PRO A 126 18.01 -22.79 27.86
C PRO A 126 18.46 -22.27 26.49
N GLY A 127 18.52 -20.95 26.32
CA GLY A 127 18.94 -20.26 25.10
C GLY A 127 18.12 -19.01 24.81
N GLN A 128 18.51 -18.29 23.76
CA GLN A 128 17.76 -17.17 23.19
C GLN A 128 17.21 -17.58 21.85
N VAL A 129 15.94 -17.25 21.60
CA VAL A 129 15.27 -17.59 20.34
C VAL A 129 14.75 -16.32 19.71
N SER A 130 14.95 -16.20 18.40
CA SER A 130 14.31 -15.16 17.60
C SER A 130 13.71 -15.74 16.33
N LEU A 131 12.62 -15.13 15.87
CA LEU A 131 11.97 -15.41 14.59
C LEU A 131 12.11 -14.18 13.71
N THR A 132 12.78 -14.30 12.57
CA THR A 132 12.79 -13.28 11.52
C THR A 132 11.87 -13.70 10.39
N ALA A 133 11.04 -12.78 9.92
CA ALA A 133 10.13 -13.04 8.83
C ALA A 133 10.21 -11.95 7.75
N PHE A 134 10.05 -12.34 6.49
CA PHE A 134 9.96 -11.44 5.35
C PHE A 134 9.24 -12.10 4.17
N ASN A 135 8.91 -11.30 3.17
CA ASN A 135 8.64 -11.72 1.81
C ASN A 135 9.45 -10.79 0.89
N PRO A 136 10.00 -11.27 -0.24
CA PRO A 136 10.77 -10.44 -1.15
C PRO A 136 10.03 -9.17 -1.56
N PHE A 137 10.68 -8.01 -1.34
CA PHE A 137 10.21 -6.70 -1.77
C PHE A 137 11.37 -6.00 -2.45
N ILE A 138 11.46 -6.16 -3.75
CA ILE A 138 12.61 -5.78 -4.57
C ILE A 138 12.11 -4.78 -5.62
N PRO A 139 12.34 -3.47 -5.44
CA PRO A 139 11.93 -2.48 -6.42
C PRO A 139 12.42 -2.86 -7.82
N HIS A 140 11.54 -2.68 -8.84
CA HIS A 140 11.76 -3.03 -10.25
C HIS A 140 11.88 -4.54 -10.55
N ASN A 141 11.58 -5.39 -9.58
CA ASN A 141 11.49 -6.84 -9.77
C ASN A 141 10.11 -7.34 -9.32
N GLU A 142 9.13 -7.16 -10.19
CA GLU A 142 7.72 -7.52 -9.96
C GLU A 142 7.53 -9.03 -9.85
N ARG A 143 8.40 -9.82 -10.52
CA ARG A 143 8.33 -11.28 -10.50
C ARG A 143 8.62 -11.81 -9.09
N ASP A 144 9.81 -11.53 -8.57
CA ASP A 144 10.22 -12.04 -7.26
C ASP A 144 9.42 -11.39 -6.12
N SER A 145 9.00 -10.14 -6.30
CA SER A 145 8.13 -9.47 -5.33
C SER A 145 6.69 -10.01 -5.30
N SER A 146 6.29 -10.87 -6.27
CA SER A 146 4.96 -11.51 -6.32
C SER A 146 4.97 -12.98 -5.92
N ILE A 147 6.06 -13.52 -5.38
CA ILE A 147 6.12 -14.90 -4.91
C ILE A 147 5.05 -15.14 -3.83
N PRO A 148 4.16 -16.15 -3.97
CA PRO A 148 3.11 -16.45 -3.00
C PRO A 148 3.71 -17.21 -1.81
N ALA A 149 4.47 -16.52 -0.97
CA ALA A 149 5.24 -17.13 0.10
C ALA A 149 5.43 -16.24 1.32
N ALA A 150 5.60 -16.87 2.49
CA ALA A 150 6.09 -16.26 3.70
C ALA A 150 7.39 -16.96 4.15
N PHE A 151 8.45 -16.20 4.35
CA PHE A 151 9.79 -16.67 4.69
C PHE A 151 10.05 -16.49 6.19
N PHE A 152 10.55 -17.52 6.86
CA PHE A 152 10.80 -17.52 8.29
C PHE A 152 12.18 -18.11 8.61
N THR A 153 12.92 -17.42 9.47
CA THR A 153 14.18 -17.92 10.04
C THR A 153 14.08 -17.96 11.56
N ILE A 154 14.17 -19.14 12.15
CA ILE A 154 14.27 -19.32 13.61
C ILE A 154 15.75 -19.40 13.94
N THR A 155 16.24 -18.39 14.67
CA THR A 155 17.63 -18.33 15.14
C THR A 155 17.68 -18.67 16.63
N ILE A 156 18.56 -19.61 17.00
CA ILE A 156 18.70 -20.11 18.37
C ILE A 156 20.15 -19.93 18.80
N ARG A 157 20.37 -19.17 19.85
CA ARG A 157 21.67 -18.97 20.47
C ARG A 157 21.75 -19.73 21.81
N ASN A 158 22.71 -20.63 21.93
CA ASN A 158 22.96 -21.37 23.15
C ASN A 158 23.87 -20.55 24.11
N ASN A 159 23.26 -19.95 25.12
CA ASN A 159 24.03 -19.21 26.15
C ASN A 159 24.57 -20.10 27.30
N GLY A 160 24.34 -21.41 27.21
CA GLY A 160 24.75 -22.38 28.20
C GLY A 160 26.23 -22.77 28.08
N ARG A 161 26.65 -23.66 28.99
CA ARG A 161 28.04 -24.19 29.05
C ARG A 161 28.17 -25.58 28.40
N ARG A 162 27.10 -26.14 27.88
CA ARG A 162 27.04 -27.48 27.23
C ARG A 162 26.50 -27.35 25.84
N THR A 163 26.86 -28.25 24.98
CA THR A 163 26.18 -28.42 23.69
C THR A 163 24.74 -28.85 23.92
N ILE A 164 23.80 -28.22 23.24
CA ILE A 164 22.35 -28.46 23.29
C ILE A 164 21.86 -28.82 21.89
N ASP A 165 21.04 -29.85 21.80
CA ASP A 165 20.29 -30.17 20.58
C ASP A 165 18.95 -29.43 20.64
N TYR A 166 18.67 -28.57 19.67
CA TYR A 166 17.41 -27.86 19.56
C TYR A 166 16.60 -28.40 18.39
N THR A 167 15.29 -28.51 18.57
CA THR A 167 14.36 -28.81 17.51
C THR A 167 13.46 -27.60 17.30
N ALA A 168 13.50 -27.01 16.10
CA ALA A 168 12.56 -25.99 15.65
C ALA A 168 11.45 -26.68 14.82
N ALA A 169 10.19 -26.31 15.03
CA ALA A 169 9.06 -26.87 14.32
C ALA A 169 8.11 -25.78 13.80
N PHE A 170 7.54 -26.02 12.64
CA PHE A 170 6.43 -25.24 12.12
C PHE A 170 5.26 -26.16 11.81
N THR A 171 4.12 -25.86 12.39
CA THR A 171 2.84 -26.55 12.21
C THR A 171 1.90 -25.69 11.39
N VAL A 172 1.20 -26.29 10.44
CA VAL A 172 0.16 -25.64 9.64
C VAL A 172 -1.05 -26.56 9.54
N ARG A 173 -2.26 -26.02 9.78
CA ARG A 173 -3.48 -26.69 9.36
C ARG A 173 -3.57 -26.61 7.84
N ASN A 174 -3.88 -27.72 7.17
CA ASN A 174 -4.09 -27.71 5.71
C ASN A 174 -5.28 -26.79 5.37
N PRO A 175 -5.06 -25.70 4.60
CA PRO A 175 -6.12 -24.74 4.27
C PRO A 175 -7.01 -25.23 3.10
N ALA A 176 -6.65 -26.30 2.40
CA ALA A 176 -7.39 -26.80 1.24
C ALA A 176 -8.80 -27.27 1.63
N SER A 177 -9.73 -27.13 0.70
CA SER A 177 -11.10 -27.61 0.82
C SER A 177 -11.29 -29.03 0.30
N GLY A 178 -12.32 -29.75 0.80
CA GLY A 178 -12.79 -31.01 0.18
C GLY A 178 -11.91 -32.23 0.40
N GLY A 179 -11.53 -32.53 1.61
CA GLY A 179 -10.73 -33.72 1.96
C GLY A 179 -9.23 -33.46 1.86
N THR A 180 -8.57 -33.39 3.04
CA THR A 180 -7.18 -32.98 3.16
C THR A 180 -6.21 -34.15 2.97
N VAL A 181 -5.18 -33.93 2.15
CA VAL A 181 -4.07 -34.86 1.91
C VAL A 181 -2.75 -34.15 2.16
N ASN A 182 -1.94 -34.68 3.08
CA ASN A 182 -0.63 -34.13 3.42
C ASN A 182 0.45 -35.17 3.10
N ARG A 183 1.52 -34.74 2.42
CA ARG A 183 2.64 -35.63 2.05
C ARG A 183 3.98 -34.95 2.14
N LEU A 184 4.92 -35.57 2.83
CA LEU A 184 6.32 -35.18 2.82
C LEU A 184 7.03 -35.72 1.56
N ARG A 185 7.76 -34.84 0.87
CA ARG A 185 8.60 -35.16 -0.28
C ARG A 185 9.97 -34.53 -0.13
N THR A 186 10.97 -35.09 -0.75
CA THR A 186 12.27 -34.45 -0.95
C THR A 186 12.41 -34.10 -2.43
N VAL A 187 12.58 -32.79 -2.71
CA VAL A 187 12.74 -32.25 -4.05
C VAL A 187 14.00 -31.39 -4.06
N ASP A 188 14.94 -31.69 -4.94
CA ASP A 188 16.23 -30.98 -5.06
C ASP A 188 16.98 -30.84 -3.72
N GLY A 189 16.89 -31.86 -2.86
CA GLY A 189 17.51 -31.85 -1.51
C GLY A 189 16.74 -31.07 -0.45
N MET A 190 15.61 -30.45 -0.79
CA MET A 190 14.73 -29.73 0.11
C MET A 190 13.58 -30.61 0.59
N HIS A 191 13.20 -30.46 1.84
CA HIS A 191 12.07 -31.20 2.43
C HIS A 191 10.79 -30.37 2.29
N VAL A 192 9.84 -30.86 1.52
CA VAL A 192 8.57 -30.20 1.19
C VAL A 192 7.40 -31.02 1.72
N LEU A 193 6.70 -30.48 2.70
CA LEU A 193 5.44 -31.03 3.20
C LEU A 193 4.29 -30.37 2.42
N GLN A 194 3.82 -31.07 1.38
CA GLN A 194 2.74 -30.62 0.51
C GLN A 194 1.39 -30.87 1.17
N LEU A 195 0.50 -29.87 1.09
CA LEU A 195 -0.83 -29.84 1.69
C LEU A 195 -1.83 -29.59 0.55
N SER A 196 -2.69 -30.56 0.23
CA SER A 196 -3.64 -30.47 -0.87
C SER A 196 -5.06 -30.87 -0.44
N GLY A 197 -6.03 -30.57 -1.30
CA GLY A 197 -7.44 -30.94 -1.11
C GLY A 197 -7.95 -31.90 -2.17
N GLY A 198 -9.26 -32.15 -2.17
CA GLY A 198 -9.93 -33.03 -3.14
C GLY A 198 -10.25 -32.38 -4.49
N ALA A 199 -10.16 -31.06 -4.61
CA ALA A 199 -10.40 -30.35 -5.86
C ALA A 199 -9.25 -30.55 -6.84
N GLY A 200 -9.54 -30.72 -8.14
CA GLY A 200 -8.53 -30.79 -9.21
C GLY A 200 -8.05 -29.40 -9.65
N PRO A 201 -6.90 -29.31 -10.38
CA PRO A 201 -6.30 -28.02 -10.76
C PRO A 201 -7.19 -27.08 -11.58
N ASP A 202 -8.15 -27.62 -12.32
CA ASP A 202 -9.11 -26.87 -13.14
C ASP A 202 -10.37 -26.44 -12.36
N ASP A 203 -10.53 -26.93 -11.14
CA ASP A 203 -11.66 -26.54 -10.28
C ASP A 203 -11.42 -25.13 -9.72
N PRO A 204 -12.40 -24.22 -9.84
CA PRO A 204 -12.29 -22.89 -9.24
C PRO A 204 -12.07 -22.87 -7.71
N GLY A 205 -12.33 -23.97 -7.02
CA GLY A 205 -12.06 -24.15 -5.59
C GLY A 205 -10.70 -24.79 -5.29
N TYR A 206 -9.88 -25.06 -6.31
CA TYR A 206 -8.56 -25.64 -6.15
C TYR A 206 -7.63 -24.73 -5.34
N GLY A 207 -6.85 -25.33 -4.48
CA GLY A 207 -5.72 -24.71 -3.78
C GLY A 207 -4.79 -25.79 -3.25
N ASP A 208 -3.50 -25.60 -3.43
CA ASP A 208 -2.47 -26.39 -2.80
C ASP A 208 -1.49 -25.48 -2.03
N PHE A 209 -0.84 -26.06 -1.02
CA PHE A 209 0.01 -25.32 -0.11
C PHE A 209 1.25 -26.17 0.18
N ALA A 210 2.36 -25.54 0.56
CA ALA A 210 3.55 -26.24 0.95
C ALA A 210 4.25 -25.55 2.13
N LEU A 211 4.71 -26.38 3.06
CA LEU A 211 5.63 -26.02 4.11
C LEU A 211 6.97 -26.69 3.83
N ALA A 212 8.05 -25.93 3.69
CA ALA A 212 9.33 -26.49 3.30
C ALA A 212 10.51 -25.93 4.09
N THR A 213 11.61 -26.70 4.11
CA THR A 213 12.91 -26.35 4.73
C THR A 213 14.07 -26.96 3.95
N ASP A 214 15.22 -26.26 3.96
CA ASP A 214 16.52 -26.76 3.47
C ASP A 214 17.40 -27.32 4.60
N ALA A 215 16.89 -27.37 5.83
CA ALA A 215 17.64 -27.85 7.00
C ALA A 215 17.86 -29.37 6.95
N GLY A 216 18.96 -29.81 7.57
CA GLY A 216 19.17 -31.22 7.88
C GLY A 216 18.41 -31.66 9.15
N GLY A 217 18.44 -32.97 9.45
CA GLY A 217 17.85 -33.51 10.68
C GLY A 217 16.32 -33.34 10.77
N VAL A 218 15.65 -33.46 9.62
CA VAL A 218 14.22 -33.25 9.47
C VAL A 218 13.41 -34.45 9.98
N ALA A 219 12.31 -34.12 10.69
CA ALA A 219 11.24 -35.07 11.01
C ALA A 219 9.88 -34.37 10.78
N ALA A 220 8.89 -35.15 10.38
CA ALA A 220 7.57 -34.61 10.12
C ALA A 220 6.46 -35.52 10.67
N GLN A 221 5.36 -34.89 11.05
CA GLN A 221 4.04 -35.51 11.13
C GLN A 221 3.23 -34.98 9.95
N GLU A 222 2.98 -35.83 8.95
CA GLU A 222 2.08 -35.47 7.84
C GLU A 222 0.67 -35.18 8.37
N TYR A 223 0.30 -35.85 9.45
CA TYR A 223 -0.97 -35.65 10.13
C TYR A 223 -0.78 -35.66 11.66
N TRP A 224 -1.54 -34.82 12.34
CA TRP A 224 -1.76 -34.98 13.77
C TRP A 224 -2.73 -36.11 14.05
N TYR A 225 -2.81 -36.55 15.33
CA TYR A 225 -3.79 -37.53 15.74
C TYR A 225 -5.22 -37.03 15.46
N ARG A 226 -6.02 -37.84 14.74
CA ARG A 226 -7.40 -37.56 14.38
C ARG A 226 -8.34 -38.02 15.51
N GLY A 227 -8.37 -37.25 16.60
CA GLY A 227 -9.20 -37.54 17.77
C GLY A 227 -10.60 -36.95 17.67
N ARG A 228 -11.41 -37.15 18.73
CA ARG A 228 -12.80 -36.71 18.79
C ARG A 228 -13.12 -35.76 19.97
N HIS A 229 -12.34 -35.77 21.04
CA HIS A 229 -12.59 -34.99 22.29
C HIS A 229 -11.46 -34.03 22.60
N PHE A 230 -11.11 -33.16 21.62
CA PHE A 230 -10.09 -32.12 21.82
C PHE A 230 -8.69 -32.64 22.10
N ASP A 231 -8.45 -33.90 21.81
CA ASP A 231 -7.26 -34.67 22.17
C ASP A 231 -6.10 -34.48 21.16
N ASN A 232 -6.40 -34.03 19.94
CA ASN A 232 -5.39 -33.84 18.87
C ASN A 232 -4.24 -32.91 19.31
N LEU A 233 -4.53 -31.77 19.94
CA LEU A 233 -3.52 -30.83 20.43
C LEU A 233 -2.70 -31.44 21.59
N GLY A 234 -3.37 -32.16 22.49
CA GLY A 234 -2.71 -32.85 23.62
C GLY A 234 -1.73 -33.93 23.16
N VAL A 235 -2.17 -34.78 22.21
CA VAL A 235 -1.30 -35.82 21.62
C VAL A 235 -0.12 -35.22 20.85
N TYR A 236 -0.36 -34.18 20.04
CA TYR A 236 0.74 -33.48 19.36
C TYR A 236 1.76 -32.91 20.36
N TRP A 237 1.29 -32.24 21.42
CA TRP A 237 2.21 -31.65 22.41
C TRP A 237 3.00 -32.72 23.18
N GLN A 238 2.38 -33.85 23.48
CA GLN A 238 3.07 -35.00 24.07
C GLN A 238 4.17 -35.53 23.14
N ASP A 239 3.87 -35.71 21.85
CA ASP A 239 4.84 -36.13 20.84
C ASP A 239 5.99 -35.14 20.69
N PHE A 240 5.68 -33.83 20.59
CA PHE A 240 6.70 -32.80 20.40
C PHE A 240 7.59 -32.61 21.63
N SER A 241 7.03 -32.67 22.84
CA SER A 241 7.76 -32.49 24.09
C SER A 241 8.48 -33.76 24.58
N ALA A 242 8.34 -34.88 23.90
CA ALA A 242 9.08 -36.11 24.15
C ALA A 242 10.53 -36.01 23.64
N PRO A 243 11.49 -36.78 24.21
CA PRO A 243 12.87 -36.85 23.69
C PRO A 243 12.95 -37.37 22.26
N GLY A 244 13.93 -36.87 21.51
CA GLY A 244 14.20 -37.31 20.13
C GLY A 244 13.39 -36.59 19.06
N PRO A 245 13.42 -37.11 17.81
CA PRO A 245 12.69 -36.52 16.70
C PRO A 245 11.17 -36.68 16.88
N LEU A 246 10.42 -35.82 16.21
CA LEU A 246 8.96 -35.91 16.14
C LEU A 246 8.56 -37.26 15.48
N PRO A 247 7.73 -38.11 16.14
CA PRO A 247 7.37 -39.40 15.59
C PRO A 247 6.50 -39.23 14.33
N PRO A 248 6.72 -40.02 13.25
CA PRO A 248 5.91 -39.93 12.05
C PRO A 248 4.47 -40.41 12.30
N ARG A 249 3.52 -39.76 11.64
CA ARG A 249 2.12 -40.22 11.58
C ARG A 249 1.55 -39.96 10.20
N ALA A 250 0.95 -40.96 9.62
CA ALA A 250 0.31 -40.93 8.32
C ALA A 250 -1.05 -41.62 8.37
N TYR A 251 -1.95 -41.24 7.48
CA TYR A 251 -3.25 -41.87 7.24
C TYR A 251 -3.44 -42.11 5.74
N GLU A 252 -4.04 -43.22 5.38
CA GLU A 252 -4.31 -43.57 3.98
C GLU A 252 -5.52 -42.80 3.41
N THR A 253 -6.49 -42.47 4.27
CA THR A 253 -7.72 -41.79 3.84
C THR A 253 -7.60 -40.29 4.01
N PRO A 254 -8.13 -39.48 3.06
CA PRO A 254 -8.26 -38.04 3.23
C PRO A 254 -9.03 -37.70 4.51
N GLY A 255 -8.62 -36.63 5.17
CA GLY A 255 -9.30 -36.12 6.36
C GLY A 255 -10.02 -34.81 6.12
N GLN A 256 -10.31 -34.12 7.19
CA GLN A 256 -10.83 -32.74 7.14
C GLN A 256 -10.08 -31.88 8.17
N ALA A 257 -9.59 -30.72 7.73
CA ALA A 257 -8.91 -29.79 8.61
C ALA A 257 -7.67 -30.37 9.33
N ASP A 258 -6.95 -31.28 8.69
CA ASP A 258 -5.75 -31.92 9.25
C ASP A 258 -4.63 -30.89 9.49
N HIS A 259 -3.89 -31.09 10.59
CA HIS A 259 -2.66 -30.36 10.86
C HIS A 259 -1.46 -31.20 10.46
N ALA A 260 -0.43 -30.55 9.93
CA ALA A 260 0.85 -31.14 9.61
C ALA A 260 1.98 -30.35 10.27
N THR A 261 3.04 -31.06 10.70
CA THR A 261 4.20 -30.41 11.35
C THR A 261 5.49 -30.83 10.65
N LEU A 262 6.30 -29.85 10.27
CA LEU A 262 7.67 -30.04 9.79
C LEU A 262 8.63 -29.52 10.86
N SER A 263 9.63 -30.34 11.24
CA SER A 263 10.61 -29.97 12.26
C SER A 263 12.04 -30.22 11.79
N ALA A 264 12.98 -29.46 12.29
CA ALA A 264 14.40 -29.63 12.02
C ALA A 264 15.19 -29.56 13.33
N ARG A 265 16.12 -30.52 13.51
CA ARG A 265 16.98 -30.62 14.68
C ARG A 265 18.37 -30.07 14.37
N VAL A 266 18.86 -29.18 15.20
CA VAL A 266 20.18 -28.55 15.07
C VAL A 266 20.98 -28.69 16.38
N ARG A 267 22.25 -29.02 16.26
CA ARG A 267 23.17 -29.14 17.39
C ARG A 267 23.94 -27.86 17.56
N VAL A 268 23.81 -27.21 18.72
CA VAL A 268 24.39 -25.90 18.99
C VAL A 268 25.39 -26.01 20.12
N PRO A 269 26.70 -25.79 19.88
CA PRO A 269 27.71 -25.83 20.92
C PRO A 269 27.52 -24.69 21.96
N ALA A 270 28.21 -24.81 23.09
CA ALA A 270 28.21 -23.76 24.10
C ALA A 270 28.63 -22.41 23.53
N GLY A 271 27.82 -21.36 23.72
CA GLY A 271 28.05 -20.02 23.15
C GLY A 271 27.79 -19.88 21.66
N GLY A 272 27.47 -20.98 20.97
CA GLY A 272 27.19 -21.01 19.53
C GLY A 272 25.76 -20.56 19.17
N GLU A 273 25.54 -20.48 17.86
CA GLU A 273 24.25 -20.12 17.26
C GLU A 273 23.94 -20.99 16.05
N ALA A 274 22.67 -21.28 15.81
CA ALA A 274 22.20 -21.93 14.59
C ALA A 274 20.90 -21.29 14.12
N ALA A 275 20.63 -21.40 12.82
CA ALA A 275 19.40 -20.93 12.19
C ALA A 275 18.71 -22.06 11.44
N VAL A 276 17.39 -22.07 11.48
CA VAL A 276 16.54 -22.97 10.70
C VAL A 276 15.60 -22.12 9.85
N ARG A 277 15.61 -22.37 8.55
CA ARG A 277 14.76 -21.69 7.57
C ARG A 277 13.49 -22.50 7.31
N PHE A 278 12.35 -21.83 7.27
CA PHE A 278 11.09 -22.39 6.81
C PHE A 278 10.47 -21.45 5.79
N VAL A 279 9.82 -21.98 4.77
CA VAL A 279 8.96 -21.23 3.88
C VAL A 279 7.59 -21.86 3.83
N PHE A 280 6.55 -21.03 3.92
CA PHE A 280 5.18 -21.44 3.67
C PHE A 280 4.70 -20.79 2.38
N THR A 281 4.22 -21.60 1.43
CA THR A 281 3.77 -21.17 0.10
C THR A 281 2.35 -21.64 -0.18
N TRP A 282 1.69 -20.95 -1.10
CA TRP A 282 0.32 -21.27 -1.53
C TRP A 282 0.18 -21.13 -3.03
N ASN A 283 -0.73 -21.91 -3.60
CA ASN A 283 -1.16 -21.80 -4.98
C ASN A 283 -2.69 -21.94 -5.04
N VAL A 284 -3.39 -20.81 -5.17
CA VAL A 284 -4.83 -20.70 -5.36
C VAL A 284 -5.03 -19.94 -6.66
N PRO A 285 -4.94 -20.64 -7.82
CA PRO A 285 -4.79 -19.98 -9.12
C PRO A 285 -6.02 -19.21 -9.56
N HIS A 286 -7.22 -19.61 -9.15
CA HIS A 286 -8.47 -19.08 -9.67
C HIS A 286 -9.07 -18.03 -8.73
N CYS A 287 -9.07 -16.77 -9.15
CA CYS A 287 -9.85 -15.72 -8.53
C CYS A 287 -11.30 -15.77 -9.00
N ARG A 288 -12.26 -15.59 -8.11
CA ARG A 288 -13.69 -15.47 -8.42
C ARG A 288 -14.15 -14.04 -8.20
N ASN A 289 -14.97 -13.55 -9.14
CA ASN A 289 -15.68 -12.30 -8.90
C ASN A 289 -16.85 -12.56 -7.94
N TYR A 290 -16.62 -12.36 -6.64
CA TYR A 290 -17.62 -12.60 -5.58
C TYR A 290 -18.41 -11.34 -5.21
N TRP A 291 -18.09 -10.18 -5.80
CA TRP A 291 -18.68 -8.88 -5.46
C TRP A 291 -19.70 -8.37 -6.49
N LYS A 292 -19.78 -9.01 -7.68
CA LYS A 292 -20.74 -8.65 -8.72
C LYS A 292 -21.88 -9.65 -8.74
N GLU A 293 -23.12 -9.15 -8.67
CA GLU A 293 -24.29 -10.00 -8.83
C GLU A 293 -24.28 -10.69 -10.21
N GLN A 294 -24.60 -11.98 -10.18
CA GLN A 294 -24.70 -12.79 -11.39
C GLN A 294 -26.04 -12.50 -12.07
N LYS A 295 -26.02 -11.99 -13.31
CA LYS A 295 -27.23 -12.01 -14.15
C LYS A 295 -27.52 -13.46 -14.51
N GLU A 296 -28.79 -13.86 -14.53
CA GLU A 296 -29.23 -15.18 -14.99
C GLU A 296 -28.80 -15.39 -16.45
N CYS A 297 -27.73 -16.12 -16.70
CA CYS A 297 -27.21 -16.39 -18.03
C CYS A 297 -27.57 -17.79 -18.54
N CYS A 298 -28.16 -18.65 -17.68
CA CYS A 298 -28.39 -20.07 -17.96
C CYS A 298 -29.88 -20.48 -17.99
N GLY A 299 -30.81 -19.52 -18.07
CA GLY A 299 -32.27 -19.74 -18.07
C GLY A 299 -32.88 -19.76 -16.65
N GLU A 300 -34.19 -19.71 -16.57
CA GLU A 300 -34.93 -19.60 -15.29
C GLU A 300 -34.49 -20.68 -14.27
N GLY A 301 -34.09 -20.22 -13.10
CA GLY A 301 -33.76 -21.09 -11.96
C GLY A 301 -32.33 -21.67 -11.95
N LYS A 302 -31.41 -21.27 -12.83
CA LYS A 302 -30.00 -21.67 -12.80
C LYS A 302 -29.09 -20.50 -12.46
N THR A 303 -28.30 -20.63 -11.39
CA THR A 303 -27.23 -19.69 -11.06
C THR A 303 -25.99 -19.97 -11.91
N CYS A 304 -25.51 -18.96 -12.60
CA CYS A 304 -24.23 -19.06 -13.32
C CYS A 304 -23.06 -19.05 -12.33
N PRO A 305 -22.01 -19.84 -12.58
CA PRO A 305 -20.81 -19.72 -11.77
C PRO A 305 -20.20 -18.31 -11.93
N PRO A 306 -19.63 -17.74 -10.83
CA PRO A 306 -19.01 -16.43 -10.91
C PRO A 306 -17.89 -16.41 -11.95
N PRO A 307 -17.73 -15.31 -12.71
CA PRO A 307 -16.60 -15.16 -13.61
C PRO A 307 -15.28 -15.32 -12.85
N THR A 308 -14.35 -16.00 -13.46
CA THR A 308 -13.03 -16.28 -12.89
C THR A 308 -11.92 -15.73 -13.78
N TRP A 309 -10.77 -15.45 -13.18
CA TRP A 309 -9.51 -15.18 -13.86
C TRP A 309 -8.37 -15.82 -13.08
N LYS A 310 -7.21 -15.96 -13.71
CA LYS A 310 -6.04 -16.58 -13.09
C LYS A 310 -5.15 -15.52 -12.41
N ASN A 311 -4.61 -15.87 -11.26
CA ASN A 311 -3.60 -15.04 -10.59
C ASN A 311 -2.27 -15.07 -11.35
N TYR A 312 -1.54 -13.96 -11.40
CA TYR A 312 -0.24 -13.85 -12.03
C TYR A 312 0.77 -14.87 -11.50
N TYR A 313 0.87 -15.07 -10.19
CA TYR A 313 1.85 -15.99 -9.62
C TYR A 313 1.63 -17.44 -10.08
N ALA A 314 0.41 -17.81 -10.43
CA ALA A 314 0.09 -19.12 -10.99
C ALA A 314 0.55 -19.29 -12.47
N THR A 315 0.99 -18.22 -13.11
CA THR A 315 1.73 -18.28 -14.39
C THR A 315 3.23 -18.50 -14.18
N LEU A 316 3.74 -18.21 -12.97
CA LEU A 316 5.16 -18.36 -12.61
C LEU A 316 5.47 -19.75 -12.03
N PHE A 317 4.52 -20.31 -11.27
CA PHE A 317 4.67 -21.55 -10.53
C PHE A 317 3.47 -22.46 -10.79
N PRO A 318 3.71 -23.73 -11.18
CA PRO A 318 2.62 -24.67 -11.44
C PRO A 318 1.90 -25.12 -10.15
N ASP A 319 2.60 -25.10 -9.01
CA ASP A 319 2.08 -25.49 -7.70
C ASP A 319 2.85 -24.81 -6.56
N ALA A 320 2.38 -25.01 -5.32
CA ALA A 320 3.03 -24.43 -4.13
C ALA A 320 4.40 -25.09 -3.85
N ALA A 321 4.61 -26.35 -4.20
CA ALA A 321 5.89 -27.02 -4.01
C ALA A 321 6.97 -26.39 -4.90
N ALA A 322 6.65 -26.09 -6.16
CA ALA A 322 7.56 -25.39 -7.08
C ALA A 322 7.94 -24.00 -6.55
N SER A 323 6.98 -23.26 -6.01
CA SER A 323 7.22 -21.97 -5.36
C SER A 323 8.12 -22.12 -4.13
N ALA A 324 7.91 -23.15 -3.30
CA ALA A 324 8.72 -23.44 -2.11
C ALA A 324 10.18 -23.77 -2.47
N VAL A 325 10.38 -24.64 -3.45
CA VAL A 325 11.73 -25.03 -3.93
C VAL A 325 12.47 -23.82 -4.51
N TYR A 326 11.79 -23.01 -5.34
CA TYR A 326 12.36 -21.77 -5.86
C TYR A 326 12.76 -20.82 -4.72
N SER A 327 11.88 -20.62 -3.74
CA SER A 327 12.09 -19.74 -2.60
C SER A 327 13.29 -20.14 -1.74
N LEU A 328 13.46 -21.43 -1.48
CA LEU A 328 14.60 -21.95 -0.70
C LEU A 328 15.91 -21.88 -1.49
N ARG A 329 15.90 -22.25 -2.77
CA ARG A 329 17.07 -22.18 -3.65
C ARG A 329 17.60 -20.75 -3.80
N GLU A 330 16.72 -19.79 -3.98
CA GLU A 330 17.06 -18.37 -4.20
C GLU A 330 17.08 -17.55 -2.90
N TRP A 331 16.95 -18.19 -1.74
CA TRP A 331 16.77 -17.51 -0.43
C TRP A 331 17.76 -16.39 -0.21
N ASP A 332 19.04 -16.66 -0.32
CA ASP A 332 20.10 -15.69 0.00
C ASP A 332 20.06 -14.48 -0.96
N ARG A 333 19.78 -14.69 -2.25
CA ARG A 333 19.62 -13.61 -3.22
C ARG A 333 18.39 -12.76 -2.87
N LEU A 334 17.23 -13.40 -2.69
CA LEU A 334 15.96 -12.73 -2.41
C LEU A 334 16.04 -11.91 -1.11
N GLU A 335 16.62 -12.49 -0.06
CA GLU A 335 16.84 -11.80 1.21
C GLU A 335 17.81 -10.63 1.07
N ASN A 336 18.94 -10.81 0.40
CA ASN A 336 19.97 -9.77 0.23
C ASN A 336 19.44 -8.60 -0.57
N GLU A 337 18.72 -8.82 -1.68
CA GLU A 337 18.15 -7.75 -2.49
C GLU A 337 17.06 -6.98 -1.72
N THR A 338 16.21 -7.69 -1.00
CA THR A 338 15.22 -7.09 -0.11
C THR A 338 15.87 -6.25 1.00
N ARG A 339 16.99 -6.73 1.56
CA ARG A 339 17.80 -5.98 2.55
C ARG A 339 18.46 -4.75 1.96
N LEU A 340 18.92 -4.79 0.71
CA LEU A 340 19.47 -3.59 0.03
C LEU A 340 18.43 -2.48 -0.02
N PHE A 341 17.21 -2.77 -0.47
CA PHE A 341 16.13 -1.78 -0.47
C PHE A 341 15.83 -1.26 0.94
N ARG A 342 15.59 -2.18 1.89
CA ARG A 342 15.31 -1.80 3.27
C ARG A 342 16.41 -0.91 3.86
N ASN A 343 17.67 -1.25 3.63
CA ASN A 343 18.80 -0.50 4.18
C ASN A 343 18.90 0.89 3.57
N ALA A 344 18.66 1.03 2.26
CA ALA A 344 18.63 2.32 1.58
C ALA A 344 17.50 3.21 2.12
N LEU A 345 16.28 2.66 2.27
CA LEU A 345 15.14 3.40 2.83
C LEU A 345 15.37 3.82 4.28
N PHE A 346 15.73 2.87 5.15
CA PHE A 346 15.96 3.14 6.59
C PHE A 346 17.27 3.87 6.86
N GLY A 347 18.20 3.92 5.90
CA GLY A 347 19.39 4.75 5.89
C GLY A 347 19.11 6.25 5.75
N SER A 348 17.89 6.61 5.34
CA SER A 348 17.48 8.01 5.15
C SER A 348 17.51 8.80 6.45
N THR A 349 17.81 10.12 6.36
CA THR A 349 17.85 11.07 7.49
C THR A 349 16.48 11.67 7.80
N LEU A 350 15.41 11.05 7.34
CA LEU A 350 14.03 11.47 7.59
C LEU A 350 13.68 11.45 9.09
N PRO A 351 12.78 12.32 9.55
CA PRO A 351 12.19 12.21 10.88
C PRO A 351 11.54 10.83 11.11
N ALA A 352 11.62 10.31 12.33
CA ALA A 352 11.12 8.99 12.64
C ALA A 352 9.64 8.76 12.26
N PRO A 353 8.69 9.68 12.54
CA PRO A 353 7.30 9.51 12.10
C PRO A 353 7.13 9.44 10.58
N VAL A 354 7.96 10.18 9.84
CA VAL A 354 7.93 10.18 8.36
C VAL A 354 8.45 8.87 7.82
N LEU A 355 9.57 8.37 8.34
CA LEU A 355 10.11 7.07 7.94
C LEU A 355 9.14 5.93 8.30
N ASP A 356 8.47 6.03 9.44
CA ASP A 356 7.44 5.09 9.86
C ASP A 356 6.27 5.09 8.88
N ALA A 357 5.67 6.25 8.59
CA ALA A 357 4.56 6.39 7.65
C ALA A 357 4.89 5.84 6.27
N VAL A 358 6.07 6.21 5.71
CA VAL A 358 6.51 5.71 4.40
C VAL A 358 6.67 4.20 4.42
N SER A 359 7.42 3.65 5.38
CA SER A 359 7.72 2.20 5.39
C SER A 359 6.52 1.34 5.74
N ALA A 360 5.66 1.77 6.67
CA ALA A 360 4.49 0.99 7.08
C ALA A 360 3.46 0.87 5.96
N ASN A 361 3.17 1.96 5.24
CA ASN A 361 2.15 1.94 4.19
C ASN A 361 2.60 1.24 2.89
N LEU A 362 3.90 0.94 2.71
CA LEU A 362 4.34 0.03 1.64
C LEU A 362 3.77 -1.38 1.81
N SER A 363 3.41 -1.78 3.01
CA SER A 363 2.79 -3.07 3.30
C SER A 363 1.42 -3.26 2.62
N ILE A 364 0.74 -2.18 2.25
CA ILE A 364 -0.51 -2.22 1.47
C ILE A 364 -0.32 -2.99 0.17
N LEU A 365 0.84 -2.84 -0.49
CA LEU A 365 1.18 -3.56 -1.72
C LEU A 365 1.29 -5.08 -1.52
N LYS A 366 1.41 -5.56 -0.28
CA LYS A 366 1.46 -6.98 0.10
C LYS A 366 0.13 -7.51 0.66
N SER A 367 -0.87 -6.66 0.79
CA SER A 367 -2.19 -7.00 1.33
C SER A 367 -3.16 -7.40 0.21
N PRO A 368 -4.33 -7.99 0.54
CA PRO A 368 -5.38 -8.30 -0.44
C PRO A 368 -6.00 -7.08 -1.13
N THR A 369 -5.65 -5.86 -0.73
CA THR A 369 -5.99 -4.64 -1.48
C THR A 369 -5.45 -4.69 -2.90
N CYS A 370 -4.36 -5.42 -3.14
CA CYS A 370 -3.68 -5.51 -4.41
C CYS A 370 -3.87 -6.88 -5.06
N LEU A 371 -4.17 -6.91 -6.34
CA LEU A 371 -4.26 -8.09 -7.19
C LEU A 371 -3.29 -7.97 -8.38
N ARG A 372 -2.84 -9.09 -8.90
CA ARG A 372 -2.15 -9.16 -10.18
C ARG A 372 -2.85 -10.17 -11.09
N LEU A 373 -3.24 -9.68 -12.27
CA LEU A 373 -4.00 -10.44 -13.24
C LEU A 373 -3.07 -11.38 -14.05
N GLU A 374 -3.64 -12.33 -14.76
CA GLU A 374 -2.91 -13.35 -15.53
C GLU A 374 -1.90 -12.76 -16.53
N ASP A 375 -2.24 -11.64 -17.18
CA ASP A 375 -1.39 -10.90 -18.10
C ASP A 375 -0.24 -10.12 -17.42
N GLY A 376 -0.15 -10.15 -16.09
CA GLY A 376 0.79 -9.42 -15.28
C GLY A 376 0.35 -8.01 -14.90
N SER A 377 -0.81 -7.55 -15.35
CA SER A 377 -1.35 -6.24 -15.00
C SER A 377 -1.66 -6.15 -13.50
N PHE A 378 -1.59 -4.93 -12.98
CA PHE A 378 -1.97 -4.61 -11.61
C PHE A 378 -3.44 -4.17 -11.54
N TYR A 379 -4.12 -4.61 -10.49
CA TYR A 379 -5.47 -4.21 -10.16
C TYR A 379 -5.59 -4.03 -8.64
N GLY A 380 -6.42 -3.09 -8.17
CA GLY A 380 -6.56 -2.83 -6.75
C GLY A 380 -8.00 -2.64 -6.31
N TRP A 381 -8.23 -2.99 -5.05
CA TRP A 381 -9.31 -2.49 -4.24
C TRP A 381 -8.91 -1.13 -3.67
N GLU A 382 -9.86 -0.38 -3.12
CA GLU A 382 -9.50 0.77 -2.27
C GLU A 382 -8.89 0.31 -0.95
N GLY A 383 -9.40 -0.79 -0.42
CA GLY A 383 -8.97 -1.43 0.82
C GLY A 383 -9.65 -2.77 1.03
N CYS A 384 -9.72 -3.22 2.28
CA CYS A 384 -10.31 -4.49 2.66
C CYS A 384 -11.35 -4.32 3.77
N HIS A 385 -12.51 -4.96 3.63
CA HIS A 385 -13.40 -5.30 4.74
C HIS A 385 -12.86 -6.54 5.48
N ALA A 386 -13.62 -7.05 6.43
CA ALA A 386 -13.20 -8.20 7.23
C ALA A 386 -12.97 -9.46 6.37
N ASP A 387 -13.81 -9.69 5.34
CA ASP A 387 -13.86 -10.91 4.53
C ASP A 387 -14.04 -10.65 3.03
N SER A 388 -13.98 -9.39 2.60
CA SER A 388 -14.18 -8.98 1.21
C SER A 388 -13.32 -7.77 0.87
N GLY A 389 -13.10 -7.50 -0.42
CA GLY A 389 -12.53 -6.22 -0.86
C GLY A 389 -13.51 -5.07 -0.58
N CYS A 390 -12.95 -3.89 -0.34
CA CYS A 390 -13.68 -2.64 -0.20
C CYS A 390 -13.52 -1.84 -1.48
N CYS A 391 -14.63 -1.58 -2.20
CA CYS A 391 -14.66 -0.72 -3.39
C CYS A 391 -13.65 -1.16 -4.47
N GLU A 392 -14.11 -1.97 -5.40
CA GLU A 392 -13.33 -2.57 -6.50
C GLU A 392 -12.85 -1.53 -7.53
N GLY A 393 -12.12 -1.99 -8.54
CA GLY A 393 -11.96 -1.31 -9.81
C GLY A 393 -10.75 -0.41 -9.94
N SER A 394 -9.72 -0.55 -9.12
CA SER A 394 -8.57 0.38 -9.11
C SER A 394 -9.04 1.83 -9.05
N CYS A 395 -10.04 2.08 -8.20
CA CYS A 395 -10.79 3.33 -8.11
C CYS A 395 -9.91 4.56 -8.36
N THR A 396 -10.15 5.27 -9.46
CA THR A 396 -9.23 6.28 -10.00
C THR A 396 -8.97 7.42 -9.01
N HIS A 397 -9.99 7.88 -8.30
CA HIS A 397 -9.85 8.99 -7.33
C HIS A 397 -9.14 8.59 -6.04
N VAL A 398 -9.14 7.31 -5.65
CA VAL A 398 -8.37 6.81 -4.49
C VAL A 398 -6.92 6.53 -4.87
N TRP A 399 -6.70 5.83 -6.00
CA TRP A 399 -5.36 5.51 -6.49
C TRP A 399 -4.59 6.73 -7.02
N ASN A 400 -5.22 7.89 -7.20
CA ASN A 400 -4.53 9.15 -7.47
C ASN A 400 -3.57 9.57 -6.35
N TYR A 401 -3.84 9.18 -5.10
CA TYR A 401 -3.00 9.48 -3.95
C TYR A 401 -1.82 8.51 -3.77
N ALA A 402 -1.85 7.34 -4.42
CA ALA A 402 -0.88 6.27 -4.23
C ALA A 402 0.45 6.57 -4.94
N TYR A 403 1.43 7.12 -4.23
CA TYR A 403 2.73 7.51 -4.78
C TYR A 403 3.83 6.44 -4.63
N ALA A 404 3.55 5.28 -4.03
CA ALA A 404 4.56 4.22 -3.87
C ALA A 404 4.81 3.46 -5.19
N LEU A 405 3.74 3.04 -5.85
CA LEU A 405 3.79 2.17 -7.03
C LEU A 405 4.57 2.78 -8.20
N PRO A 406 4.37 4.07 -8.59
CA PRO A 406 5.05 4.66 -9.76
C PRO A 406 6.56 4.75 -9.62
N PHE A 407 7.08 4.73 -8.41
CA PHE A 407 8.52 4.79 -8.15
C PHE A 407 9.13 3.43 -7.84
N LEU A 408 8.40 2.52 -7.21
CA LEU A 408 8.93 1.22 -6.81
C LEU A 408 8.65 0.11 -7.84
N PHE A 409 7.51 0.19 -8.53
CA PHE A 409 7.09 -0.78 -9.55
C PHE A 409 6.45 -0.05 -10.74
N PRO A 410 7.22 0.78 -11.48
CA PRO A 410 6.69 1.66 -12.52
C PRO A 410 5.97 0.92 -13.65
N ALA A 411 6.35 -0.31 -13.96
CA ALA A 411 5.66 -1.12 -14.96
C ALA A 411 4.23 -1.47 -14.51
N LEU A 412 4.04 -1.75 -13.22
CA LEU A 412 2.71 -2.05 -12.66
C LEU A 412 1.81 -0.79 -12.63
N GLU A 413 2.37 0.38 -12.29
CA GLU A 413 1.61 1.63 -12.35
C GLU A 413 1.17 1.96 -13.78
N ARG A 414 2.07 1.76 -14.78
CA ARG A 414 1.75 1.97 -16.20
C ARG A 414 0.63 1.04 -16.65
N SER A 415 0.63 -0.22 -16.19
CA SER A 415 -0.44 -1.17 -16.53
C SER A 415 -1.81 -0.70 -16.07
N LEU A 416 -1.93 -0.02 -14.91
CA LEU A 416 -3.18 0.60 -14.47
C LEU A 416 -3.69 1.63 -15.49
N ARG A 417 -2.79 2.46 -16.04
CA ARG A 417 -3.15 3.45 -17.07
C ARG A 417 -3.61 2.80 -18.36
N GLU A 418 -2.89 1.78 -18.80
CA GLU A 418 -3.23 1.03 -20.00
C GLU A 418 -4.59 0.34 -19.89
N LEU A 419 -4.90 -0.24 -18.72
CA LEU A 419 -6.20 -0.85 -18.45
C LEU A 419 -7.33 0.18 -18.42
N ASP A 420 -7.13 1.33 -17.75
CA ASP A 420 -8.14 2.38 -17.69
C ASP A 420 -8.52 2.89 -19.09
N TYR A 421 -7.54 3.26 -19.90
CA TYR A 421 -7.79 3.80 -21.23
C TYR A 421 -8.30 2.74 -22.21
N ARG A 422 -7.90 1.49 -22.08
CA ARG A 422 -8.33 0.42 -22.96
C ARG A 422 -9.73 -0.10 -22.66
N TYR A 423 -10.10 -0.24 -21.39
CA TYR A 423 -11.34 -0.93 -21.02
C TYR A 423 -12.38 -0.02 -20.36
N ASN A 424 -11.95 1.10 -19.78
CA ASN A 424 -12.85 1.95 -18.99
C ASN A 424 -13.23 3.26 -19.68
N LEU A 425 -12.39 3.78 -20.62
CA LEU A 425 -12.71 4.98 -21.40
C LEU A 425 -13.89 4.76 -22.34
N GLY A 426 -14.89 5.65 -22.28
CA GLY A 426 -16.04 5.68 -23.17
C GLY A 426 -15.75 6.25 -24.55
N PRO A 427 -16.63 6.01 -25.54
CA PRO A 427 -16.55 6.65 -26.87
C PRO A 427 -16.73 8.16 -26.79
N ASP A 428 -17.47 8.65 -25.80
CA ASP A 428 -17.70 10.05 -25.46
C ASP A 428 -16.50 10.72 -24.78
N GLY A 429 -15.51 9.95 -24.33
CA GLY A 429 -14.35 10.41 -23.57
C GLY A 429 -14.57 10.37 -22.05
N GLY A 430 -15.75 10.02 -21.58
CA GLY A 430 -16.03 9.78 -20.17
C GLY A 430 -15.44 8.48 -19.67
N MET A 431 -14.94 8.46 -18.43
CA MET A 431 -14.33 7.29 -17.81
C MET A 431 -14.97 7.03 -16.45
N PRO A 432 -15.78 5.95 -16.28
CA PRO A 432 -16.18 5.50 -14.96
C PRO A 432 -14.96 5.28 -14.06
N PHE A 433 -15.09 5.53 -12.78
CA PHE A 433 -13.94 5.50 -11.88
C PHE A 433 -13.56 4.10 -11.37
N ARG A 434 -14.32 3.04 -11.76
CA ARG A 434 -14.12 1.64 -11.37
C ARG A 434 -14.06 0.71 -12.57
N LEU A 435 -12.88 0.12 -12.80
CA LEU A 435 -12.65 -0.90 -13.81
C LEU A 435 -13.30 -2.22 -13.39
N GLN A 436 -14.01 -2.89 -14.30
CA GLN A 436 -14.69 -4.16 -14.02
C GLN A 436 -13.81 -5.37 -14.36
N LEU A 437 -13.95 -6.47 -13.59
CA LEU A 437 -13.31 -7.76 -13.85
C LEU A 437 -14.34 -8.86 -14.14
N PRO A 438 -13.98 -9.87 -14.98
CA PRO A 438 -12.74 -10.01 -15.76
C PRO A 438 -12.53 -8.86 -16.75
N LEU A 439 -11.30 -8.62 -17.21
CA LEU A 439 -11.02 -7.58 -18.21
C LEU A 439 -11.88 -7.78 -19.46
N GLY A 440 -12.44 -6.69 -20.00
CA GLY A 440 -13.38 -6.73 -21.10
C GLY A 440 -14.84 -6.92 -20.69
N SER A 441 -15.15 -7.02 -19.39
CA SER A 441 -16.53 -6.94 -18.88
C SER A 441 -17.18 -5.59 -19.23
N GLU A 442 -18.51 -5.55 -19.25
CA GLU A 442 -19.28 -4.33 -19.41
C GLU A 442 -18.82 -3.26 -18.41
N ARG A 443 -18.57 -2.05 -18.91
CA ARG A 443 -18.15 -0.92 -18.08
C ARG A 443 -19.22 -0.61 -17.02
N SER A 444 -18.78 -0.09 -15.89
CA SER A 444 -19.70 0.47 -14.91
C SER A 444 -20.54 1.59 -15.56
N GLY A 445 -21.85 1.60 -15.29
CA GLY A 445 -22.72 2.69 -15.71
C GLY A 445 -22.55 3.97 -14.89
N PHE A 446 -21.58 4.03 -13.98
CA PHE A 446 -21.38 5.20 -13.13
C PHE A 446 -20.80 6.38 -13.92
N ARG A 447 -21.21 7.61 -13.54
CA ARG A 447 -20.69 8.83 -14.16
C ARG A 447 -19.21 9.02 -13.89
N PRO A 448 -18.47 9.72 -14.77
CA PRO A 448 -17.09 10.07 -14.51
C PRO A 448 -16.91 10.90 -13.25
N CYS A 449 -15.84 10.62 -12.52
CA CYS A 449 -15.41 11.35 -11.31
C CYS A 449 -14.40 12.42 -11.74
N VAL A 450 -14.66 13.69 -11.42
CA VAL A 450 -13.82 14.81 -11.90
C VAL A 450 -12.35 14.65 -11.45
N ASP A 451 -12.14 14.42 -10.17
CA ASP A 451 -10.78 14.21 -9.60
C ASP A 451 -10.16 12.90 -10.06
N GLY A 452 -10.97 11.87 -10.30
CA GLY A 452 -10.54 10.57 -10.80
C GLY A 452 -10.03 10.64 -12.24
N GLN A 453 -10.86 11.10 -13.16
CA GLN A 453 -10.55 11.17 -14.60
C GLN A 453 -9.40 12.14 -14.88
N LEU A 454 -9.49 13.38 -14.38
CA LEU A 454 -8.47 14.41 -14.63
C LEU A 454 -7.17 14.15 -13.86
N GLY A 455 -7.27 13.51 -12.69
CA GLY A 455 -6.10 12.98 -11.98
C GLY A 455 -5.41 11.85 -12.74
N GLY A 456 -6.15 11.05 -13.50
CA GLY A 456 -5.61 10.05 -14.44
C GLY A 456 -4.67 10.67 -15.48
N VAL A 457 -5.03 11.85 -16.02
CA VAL A 457 -4.16 12.62 -16.94
C VAL A 457 -2.83 13.02 -16.28
N LEU A 458 -2.88 13.46 -15.01
CA LEU A 458 -1.68 13.79 -14.25
C LEU A 458 -0.79 12.57 -14.01
N LYS A 459 -1.38 11.40 -13.83
CA LYS A 459 -0.63 10.14 -13.71
C LYS A 459 0.05 9.77 -15.02
N VAL A 460 -0.62 9.91 -16.18
CA VAL A 460 0.03 9.69 -17.49
C VAL A 460 1.24 10.61 -17.64
N TYR A 461 1.10 11.89 -17.31
CA TYR A 461 2.22 12.84 -17.34
C TYR A 461 3.35 12.40 -16.42
N ARG A 462 3.04 11.96 -15.19
CA ARG A 462 4.03 11.47 -14.21
C ARG A 462 4.79 10.25 -14.75
N GLU A 463 4.10 9.22 -15.23
CA GLU A 463 4.72 8.00 -15.76
C GLU A 463 5.61 8.31 -16.96
N TRP A 464 5.17 9.21 -17.84
CA TRP A 464 5.99 9.69 -18.95
C TRP A 464 7.28 10.35 -18.47
N LYS A 465 7.20 11.23 -17.47
CA LYS A 465 8.37 11.93 -16.91
C LYS A 465 9.29 11.01 -16.10
N VAL A 466 8.75 10.03 -15.37
CA VAL A 466 9.51 9.03 -14.58
C VAL A 466 10.28 8.07 -15.50
N ALA A 467 9.66 7.65 -16.61
CA ALA A 467 10.23 6.67 -17.52
C ALA A 467 11.01 7.28 -18.71
N GLY A 468 10.65 8.48 -19.15
CA GLY A 468 11.20 9.09 -20.34
C GLY A 468 10.70 8.49 -21.66
N ASP A 469 9.64 7.66 -21.61
CA ASP A 469 9.12 6.88 -22.75
C ASP A 469 8.05 7.66 -23.52
N THR A 470 8.47 8.45 -24.51
CA THR A 470 7.57 9.25 -25.34
C THR A 470 6.78 8.38 -26.33
N GLU A 471 7.25 7.20 -26.70
CA GLU A 471 6.50 6.30 -27.59
C GLU A 471 5.29 5.71 -26.87
N TRP A 472 5.45 5.37 -25.58
CA TRP A 472 4.32 4.98 -24.74
C TRP A 472 3.29 6.10 -24.65
N LEU A 473 3.71 7.34 -24.43
CA LEU A 473 2.81 8.50 -24.41
C LEU A 473 2.06 8.66 -25.74
N ARG A 474 2.76 8.56 -26.88
CA ARG A 474 2.14 8.71 -28.21
C ARG A 474 1.02 7.69 -28.45
N ARG A 475 1.19 6.45 -27.98
CA ARG A 475 0.14 5.42 -28.07
C ARG A 475 -1.11 5.77 -27.28
N LEU A 476 -0.95 6.36 -26.11
CA LEU A 476 -2.08 6.73 -25.22
C LEU A 476 -2.67 8.11 -25.53
N TRP A 477 -1.93 8.98 -26.22
CA TRP A 477 -2.30 10.38 -26.39
C TRP A 477 -3.71 10.60 -26.98
N PRO A 478 -4.15 9.88 -28.01
CA PRO A 478 -5.51 10.08 -28.54
C PRO A 478 -6.60 9.88 -27.49
N ASP A 479 -6.45 8.91 -26.62
CA ASP A 479 -7.39 8.58 -25.58
C ASP A 479 -7.29 9.55 -24.39
N VAL A 480 -6.08 9.92 -23.99
CA VAL A 480 -5.84 10.95 -22.97
C VAL A 480 -6.44 12.28 -23.40
N ARG A 481 -6.27 12.67 -24.67
CA ARG A 481 -6.87 13.87 -25.25
C ARG A 481 -8.39 13.83 -25.11
N ARG A 482 -9.05 12.75 -25.55
CA ARG A 482 -10.51 12.58 -25.43
C ARG A 482 -10.99 12.69 -23.98
N SER A 483 -10.24 12.13 -23.02
CA SER A 483 -10.57 12.21 -21.60
C SER A 483 -10.48 13.63 -21.01
N ILE A 484 -9.59 14.50 -21.55
CA ILE A 484 -9.53 15.91 -21.17
C ILE A 484 -10.69 16.68 -21.82
N GLU A 485 -10.94 16.44 -23.11
CA GLU A 485 -11.94 17.13 -23.91
C GLU A 485 -13.37 16.78 -23.50
N PHE A 486 -13.57 15.68 -22.77
CA PHE A 486 -14.84 15.35 -22.12
C PHE A 486 -15.38 16.51 -21.26
N ALA A 487 -14.52 17.33 -20.67
CA ALA A 487 -14.96 18.47 -19.85
C ALA A 487 -15.91 19.43 -20.57
N TRP A 488 -15.75 19.62 -21.88
CA TRP A 488 -16.59 20.48 -22.73
C TRP A 488 -17.32 19.71 -23.84
N SER A 489 -17.31 18.38 -23.76
CA SER A 489 -18.07 17.56 -24.70
C SER A 489 -19.59 17.83 -24.57
N PRO A 490 -20.31 17.92 -25.70
CA PRO A 490 -21.77 17.95 -25.65
C PRO A 490 -22.41 16.68 -25.09
N ASP A 491 -21.65 15.56 -25.10
CA ASP A 491 -22.05 14.27 -24.54
C ASP A 491 -21.80 14.18 -23.02
N ASN A 492 -21.26 15.24 -22.42
CA ASN A 492 -21.07 15.31 -20.95
C ASN A 492 -22.32 15.83 -20.27
N ASP A 493 -23.21 14.94 -19.85
CA ASP A 493 -24.45 15.26 -19.15
C ASP A 493 -24.24 16.03 -17.85
N ASP A 494 -23.04 15.91 -17.24
CA ASP A 494 -22.68 16.65 -16.03
C ASP A 494 -22.24 18.10 -16.31
N ARG A 495 -22.06 18.48 -17.59
CA ARG A 495 -21.78 19.86 -18.06
C ARG A 495 -20.65 20.53 -17.30
N TRP A 496 -19.48 19.89 -17.24
CA TRP A 496 -18.38 20.41 -16.43
C TRP A 496 -17.94 21.80 -16.84
N ASP A 497 -17.56 22.02 -18.11
CA ASP A 497 -17.15 23.32 -18.65
C ASP A 497 -17.53 23.45 -20.13
N PRO A 498 -18.84 23.45 -20.50
CA PRO A 498 -19.30 23.41 -21.90
C PRO A 498 -18.79 24.58 -22.75
N ASP A 499 -18.45 25.70 -22.12
CA ASP A 499 -17.99 26.91 -22.80
C ASP A 499 -16.46 27.05 -22.88
N GLY A 500 -15.70 26.05 -22.36
CA GLY A 500 -14.24 26.05 -22.34
C GLY A 500 -13.64 27.20 -21.56
N THR A 501 -14.24 27.58 -20.47
CA THR A 501 -13.82 28.72 -19.62
C THR A 501 -12.57 28.43 -18.81
N GLY A 502 -12.30 27.16 -18.53
CA GLY A 502 -11.28 26.69 -17.61
C GLY A 502 -11.79 26.59 -16.16
N VAL A 503 -13.11 26.62 -15.96
CA VAL A 503 -13.76 26.53 -14.64
C VAL A 503 -14.87 25.51 -14.70
N ILE A 504 -14.90 24.58 -13.76
CA ILE A 504 -15.96 23.57 -13.68
C ILE A 504 -17.16 24.15 -12.95
N HIS A 505 -18.32 24.16 -13.62
CA HIS A 505 -19.57 24.71 -13.12
C HIS A 505 -20.64 23.66 -12.85
N GLY A 506 -20.68 22.59 -13.64
CA GLY A 506 -21.73 21.60 -13.65
C GLY A 506 -21.77 20.69 -12.43
N ARG A 507 -22.39 19.52 -12.59
CA ARG A 507 -22.46 18.47 -11.59
C ARG A 507 -21.10 17.74 -11.50
N GLN A 508 -20.54 17.62 -10.29
CA GLN A 508 -19.17 17.21 -10.07
C GLN A 508 -19.11 16.08 -9.06
N HIS A 509 -19.12 14.83 -9.54
CA HIS A 509 -18.85 13.69 -8.68
C HIS A 509 -17.37 13.63 -8.27
N HIS A 510 -17.10 13.20 -7.04
CA HIS A 510 -15.75 13.21 -6.46
C HIS A 510 -15.61 12.16 -5.35
N THR A 511 -14.39 11.99 -4.86
CA THR A 511 -13.98 10.95 -3.90
C THR A 511 -14.68 10.97 -2.52
N LEU A 512 -15.56 11.91 -2.24
CA LEU A 512 -16.42 11.92 -1.04
C LEU A 512 -17.86 11.48 -1.35
N ASP A 513 -18.05 10.73 -2.44
CA ASP A 513 -19.28 9.99 -2.82
C ASP A 513 -20.52 10.86 -3.02
N THR A 514 -20.36 12.14 -3.27
CA THR A 514 -21.44 13.08 -3.57
C THR A 514 -21.08 14.02 -4.72
N GLU A 515 -22.03 14.85 -5.15
CA GLU A 515 -21.78 15.85 -6.17
C GLU A 515 -21.68 17.25 -5.59
N LEU A 516 -20.68 17.99 -6.03
CA LEU A 516 -20.63 19.44 -5.88
C LEU A 516 -21.26 20.09 -7.09
N PHE A 517 -21.84 21.27 -6.86
CA PHE A 517 -22.38 22.14 -7.90
C PHE A 517 -21.69 23.51 -7.82
N GLY A 518 -21.40 24.07 -9.00
CA GLY A 518 -20.70 25.35 -9.09
C GLY A 518 -19.19 25.27 -8.78
N PRO A 519 -18.48 26.39 -9.03
CA PRO A 519 -17.03 26.42 -8.98
C PRO A 519 -16.44 26.17 -7.60
N ASN A 520 -15.41 25.33 -7.53
CA ASN A 520 -14.54 25.14 -6.38
C ASN A 520 -13.10 24.93 -6.84
N ALA A 521 -12.14 25.25 -5.98
CA ALA A 521 -10.72 25.16 -6.34
C ALA A 521 -10.20 23.72 -6.37
N TRP A 522 -10.83 22.81 -5.62
CA TRP A 522 -10.43 21.41 -5.62
C TRP A 522 -10.56 20.76 -7.01
N LEU A 523 -11.77 20.66 -7.53
CA LEU A 523 -12.06 19.96 -8.79
C LEU A 523 -11.65 20.79 -10.03
N THR A 524 -11.89 22.11 -10.01
CA THR A 524 -11.35 22.98 -11.04
C THR A 524 -9.82 22.95 -11.07
N GLY A 525 -9.16 22.77 -9.91
CA GLY A 525 -7.72 22.58 -9.83
C GLY A 525 -7.21 21.38 -10.61
N PHE A 526 -7.89 20.22 -10.51
CA PHE A 526 -7.57 19.04 -11.33
C PHE A 526 -7.75 19.31 -12.82
N TYR A 527 -8.79 20.03 -13.20
CA TYR A 527 -9.03 20.41 -14.60
C TYR A 527 -7.90 21.29 -15.15
N LEU A 528 -7.52 22.32 -14.40
CA LEU A 528 -6.41 23.20 -14.75
C LEU A 528 -5.08 22.42 -14.86
N ALA A 529 -4.83 21.51 -13.92
CA ALA A 529 -3.63 20.71 -13.95
C ALA A 529 -3.61 19.72 -15.13
N ALA A 530 -4.76 19.12 -15.46
CA ALA A 530 -4.90 18.25 -16.63
C ALA A 530 -4.68 19.01 -17.95
N LEU A 531 -5.23 20.23 -18.10
CA LEU A 531 -4.99 21.11 -19.25
C LEU A 531 -3.50 21.44 -19.39
N LYS A 532 -2.83 21.75 -18.29
CA LYS A 532 -1.38 22.09 -18.31
C LYS A 532 -0.52 20.87 -18.65
N ALA A 533 -0.81 19.72 -18.09
CA ALA A 533 -0.14 18.46 -18.39
C ALA A 533 -0.44 18.03 -19.84
N GLY A 534 -1.70 18.13 -20.26
CA GLY A 534 -2.14 17.85 -21.61
C GLY A 534 -1.45 18.71 -22.66
N ALA A 535 -1.28 20.01 -22.39
CA ALA A 535 -0.53 20.90 -23.30
C ALA A 535 0.93 20.46 -23.48
N ALA A 536 1.61 20.03 -22.41
CA ALA A 536 2.99 19.54 -22.50
C ALA A 536 3.07 18.18 -23.22
N MET A 537 2.08 17.31 -23.03
CA MET A 537 1.99 16.02 -23.74
C MET A 537 1.66 16.19 -25.22
N ALA A 538 0.76 17.13 -25.56
CA ALA A 538 0.44 17.49 -26.95
C ALA A 538 1.66 17.98 -27.72
N ASP A 539 2.46 18.89 -27.15
CA ASP A 539 3.73 19.33 -27.76
C ASP A 539 4.66 18.14 -28.06
N ALA A 540 4.80 17.22 -27.11
CA ALA A 540 5.67 16.04 -27.24
C ALA A 540 5.14 15.04 -28.29
N CYS A 541 3.84 15.04 -28.52
CA CYS A 541 3.18 14.20 -29.54
C CYS A 541 3.06 14.86 -30.91
N GLY A 542 3.51 16.13 -31.07
CA GLY A 542 3.45 16.87 -32.34
C GLY A 542 2.08 17.46 -32.64
N ASP A 543 1.29 17.79 -31.61
CA ASP A 543 -0.06 18.39 -31.66
C ASP A 543 -0.04 19.82 -31.07
N PRO A 544 0.62 20.80 -31.74
CA PRO A 544 0.79 22.14 -31.19
C PRO A 544 -0.51 22.96 -31.11
N GLU A 545 -1.50 22.65 -31.95
CA GLU A 545 -2.80 23.34 -31.93
C GLU A 545 -3.56 23.03 -30.64
N THR A 546 -3.66 21.74 -30.31
CA THR A 546 -4.22 21.29 -29.02
C THR A 546 -3.46 21.88 -27.83
N ALA A 547 -2.11 21.87 -27.89
CA ALA A 547 -1.28 22.46 -26.85
C ALA A 547 -1.56 23.96 -26.64
N ALA A 548 -1.72 24.74 -27.70
CA ALA A 548 -2.05 26.16 -27.63
C ALA A 548 -3.45 26.40 -27.05
N SER A 549 -4.45 25.63 -27.50
CA SER A 549 -5.82 25.66 -26.97
C SER A 549 -5.88 25.40 -25.47
N TYR A 550 -5.23 24.32 -25.00
CA TYR A 550 -5.23 23.95 -23.58
C TYR A 550 -4.52 25.02 -22.71
N ARG A 551 -3.43 25.60 -23.19
CA ARG A 551 -2.77 26.74 -22.51
C ARG A 551 -3.70 27.94 -22.37
N ALA A 552 -4.45 28.27 -23.42
CA ALA A 552 -5.38 29.39 -23.39
C ALA A 552 -6.53 29.17 -22.38
N ILE A 553 -7.10 27.99 -22.35
CA ILE A 553 -8.14 27.60 -21.36
C ILE A 553 -7.55 27.64 -19.95
N PHE A 554 -6.39 27.05 -19.71
CA PHE A 554 -5.66 27.04 -18.44
C PHE A 554 -5.46 28.45 -17.87
N GLU A 555 -4.92 29.37 -18.69
CA GLU A 555 -4.63 30.75 -18.24
C GLU A 555 -5.89 31.54 -17.89
N ARG A 556 -7.01 31.33 -18.63
CA ARG A 556 -8.31 31.92 -18.29
C ARG A 556 -8.81 31.42 -16.94
N GLY A 557 -8.90 30.09 -16.79
CA GLY A 557 -9.41 29.47 -15.58
C GLY A 557 -8.56 29.78 -14.34
N ARG A 558 -7.23 29.70 -14.44
CA ARG A 558 -6.31 30.06 -13.38
C ARG A 558 -6.53 31.47 -12.83
N LYS A 559 -6.66 32.44 -13.73
CA LYS A 559 -6.92 33.84 -13.36
C LYS A 559 -8.27 33.99 -12.68
N TRP A 560 -9.29 33.30 -13.22
CA TRP A 560 -10.63 33.36 -12.67
C TRP A 560 -10.67 32.76 -11.24
N VAL A 561 -10.12 31.58 -11.02
CA VAL A 561 -10.05 30.91 -9.71
C VAL A 561 -9.36 31.78 -8.67
N GLY A 562 -8.20 32.36 -9.00
CA GLY A 562 -7.45 33.21 -8.07
C GLY A 562 -8.19 34.48 -7.66
N ARG A 563 -9.09 34.99 -8.50
CA ARG A 563 -9.90 36.20 -8.24
C ARG A 563 -11.19 35.91 -7.49
N ASN A 564 -11.86 34.81 -7.83
CA ASN A 564 -13.25 34.56 -7.43
C ASN A 564 -13.38 33.54 -6.29
N LEU A 565 -12.45 32.58 -6.18
CA LEU A 565 -12.55 31.53 -5.17
C LEU A 565 -11.64 31.76 -3.96
N PHE A 566 -10.67 32.66 -4.03
CA PHE A 566 -9.77 32.93 -2.91
C PHE A 566 -10.32 34.04 -2.00
N ASN A 567 -10.68 33.70 -0.77
CA ASN A 567 -11.30 34.64 0.18
C ASN A 567 -10.31 35.52 0.99
N GLY A 568 -9.02 35.52 0.58
CA GLY A 568 -7.93 36.23 1.29
C GLY A 568 -7.09 35.31 2.20
N GLU A 569 -7.62 34.16 2.64
CA GLU A 569 -6.98 33.20 3.52
C GLU A 569 -6.89 31.80 2.87
N TYR A 570 -7.98 31.31 2.27
CA TYR A 570 -8.10 30.02 1.64
C TYR A 570 -9.11 30.02 0.49
N PHE A 571 -9.23 28.92 -0.26
CA PHE A 571 -10.17 28.78 -1.36
C PHE A 571 -11.50 28.21 -0.88
N ILE A 572 -12.60 28.72 -1.44
CA ILE A 572 -13.97 28.35 -1.13
C ILE A 572 -14.70 27.76 -2.35
N GLN A 573 -15.87 27.19 -2.15
CA GLN A 573 -16.83 26.88 -3.20
C GLN A 573 -17.74 28.09 -3.39
N GLN A 574 -17.91 28.53 -4.64
CA GLN A 574 -18.85 29.58 -5.00
C GLN A 574 -20.19 28.96 -5.41
N ILE A 575 -21.17 29.05 -4.53
CA ILE A 575 -22.51 28.48 -4.75
C ILE A 575 -23.56 29.31 -3.98
N ASP A 576 -24.72 29.50 -4.61
CA ASP A 576 -25.92 29.93 -3.89
C ASP A 576 -26.70 28.71 -3.39
N LEU A 577 -26.55 28.42 -2.11
CA LEU A 577 -27.18 27.26 -1.46
C LEU A 577 -28.71 27.28 -1.52
N LYS A 578 -29.32 28.48 -1.72
CA LYS A 578 -30.78 28.67 -1.78
C LYS A 578 -31.35 28.60 -3.19
N ASP A 579 -30.51 28.50 -4.21
CA ASP A 579 -30.97 28.41 -5.59
C ASP A 579 -31.26 26.96 -6.02
N ARG A 580 -32.51 26.52 -5.83
CA ARG A 580 -32.97 25.19 -6.25
C ARG A 580 -32.86 24.96 -7.76
N ARG A 581 -32.86 26.02 -8.60
CA ARG A 581 -32.79 25.91 -10.05
C ARG A 581 -31.52 25.27 -10.55
N ILE A 582 -30.46 25.29 -9.74
CA ILE A 582 -29.19 24.58 -10.04
C ILE A 582 -29.44 23.11 -10.34
N LEU A 583 -30.41 22.46 -9.68
CA LEU A 583 -30.75 21.07 -9.88
C LEU A 583 -31.61 20.78 -11.09
N GLU A 584 -32.26 21.82 -11.69
CA GLU A 584 -33.22 21.63 -12.79
C GLU A 584 -32.55 21.08 -14.06
N ALA A 585 -31.29 21.49 -14.31
CA ALA A 585 -30.52 21.00 -15.44
C ALA A 585 -30.22 19.49 -15.39
N PHE A 586 -30.38 18.85 -14.22
CA PHE A 586 -30.05 17.45 -13.96
C PHE A 586 -31.28 16.61 -13.55
N ARG A 587 -32.49 17.17 -13.70
CA ARG A 587 -33.76 16.48 -13.48
C ARG A 587 -34.12 15.64 -14.70
N GLY A 588 -34.53 14.39 -14.51
CA GLY A 588 -35.21 13.57 -15.52
C GLY A 588 -34.38 12.45 -16.16
N GLU A 589 -33.10 12.42 -16.00
CA GLU A 589 -32.27 11.29 -16.37
C GLU A 589 -32.09 10.37 -15.18
N GLY A 590 -32.15 9.03 -15.41
CA GLY A 590 -32.17 8.00 -14.43
C GLY A 590 -31.24 8.31 -13.24
N ALA A 591 -31.81 8.86 -12.24
CA ALA A 591 -31.16 9.38 -11.07
C ALA A 591 -30.74 8.17 -10.25
N GLY A 592 -29.53 7.89 -10.26
CA GLY A 592 -28.93 6.73 -9.66
C GLY A 592 -28.39 5.84 -10.75
N VAL A 593 -27.14 5.57 -10.65
CA VAL A 593 -26.51 4.54 -11.43
C VAL A 593 -27.26 3.24 -11.17
N ALA A 594 -27.76 2.62 -12.19
CA ALA A 594 -28.40 1.32 -12.06
C ALA A 594 -27.45 0.35 -11.34
N GLY A 595 -27.75 -0.01 -10.10
CA GLY A 595 -27.00 -0.97 -9.29
C GLY A 595 -26.19 -0.39 -8.11
N GLU A 596 -26.07 0.93 -7.94
CA GLU A 596 -25.33 1.52 -6.80
C GLU A 596 -26.32 2.15 -5.80
N ALA A 597 -26.63 1.41 -4.74
CA ALA A 597 -27.64 1.78 -3.72
C ALA A 597 -27.32 3.09 -2.94
N TRP A 598 -26.12 3.61 -3.04
CA TRP A 598 -25.65 4.80 -2.35
C TRP A 598 -25.64 6.08 -3.20
N ALA A 599 -25.87 5.96 -4.53
CA ALA A 599 -25.92 7.13 -5.41
C ALA A 599 -27.15 8.00 -5.10
N VAL A 600 -26.93 9.28 -4.82
CA VAL A 600 -27.97 10.23 -4.46
C VAL A 600 -28.60 10.85 -5.72
N PRO A 601 -29.92 10.65 -5.98
CA PRO A 601 -30.59 11.33 -7.09
C PRO A 601 -30.50 12.85 -6.99
N ALA A 602 -30.40 13.56 -8.14
CA ALA A 602 -30.27 15.01 -8.16
C ALA A 602 -31.38 15.73 -7.36
N GLY A 603 -32.61 15.21 -7.38
CA GLY A 603 -33.73 15.77 -6.62
C GLY A 603 -33.54 15.72 -5.10
N GLU A 604 -32.74 14.79 -4.60
CA GLU A 604 -32.48 14.60 -3.18
C GLU A 604 -31.40 15.54 -2.63
N TYR A 605 -30.71 16.29 -3.49
CA TYR A 605 -29.76 17.33 -3.08
C TYR A 605 -30.43 18.59 -2.50
N TRP A 606 -31.75 18.67 -2.50
CA TRP A 606 -32.50 19.76 -1.89
C TRP A 606 -33.06 19.34 -0.53
N SER A 607 -32.89 20.18 0.49
CA SER A 607 -33.55 20.04 1.78
C SER A 607 -34.75 20.96 1.84
N GLU A 608 -35.96 20.41 1.83
CA GLU A 608 -37.20 21.20 1.99
C GLU A 608 -37.26 21.86 3.39
N GLU A 609 -36.72 21.17 4.41
CA GLU A 609 -36.72 21.68 5.80
C GLU A 609 -35.85 22.93 5.96
N HIS A 610 -34.66 22.93 5.34
CA HIS A 610 -33.70 24.02 5.47
C HIS A 610 -33.77 25.03 4.32
N GLY A 611 -34.44 24.69 3.21
CA GLY A 611 -34.48 25.52 2.01
C GLY A 611 -33.09 25.72 1.40
N GLU A 612 -32.23 24.67 1.44
CA GLU A 612 -30.85 24.74 0.97
C GLU A 612 -30.42 23.45 0.24
N LEU A 613 -29.45 23.62 -0.65
CA LEU A 613 -28.73 22.49 -1.27
C LEU A 613 -27.93 21.73 -0.20
N LYS A 614 -28.07 20.40 -0.19
CA LYS A 614 -27.32 19.49 0.68
C LYS A 614 -25.95 19.15 0.09
N TYR A 615 -25.05 18.66 0.96
CA TYR A 615 -23.77 18.04 0.62
C TYR A 615 -22.79 18.97 -0.09
N GLN A 616 -22.89 20.28 0.15
CA GLN A 616 -22.00 21.28 -0.42
C GLN A 616 -20.93 21.73 0.60
N ILE A 617 -19.85 22.36 0.12
CA ILE A 617 -18.77 22.91 0.95
C ILE A 617 -19.07 24.35 1.40
N GLY A 618 -19.62 25.16 0.49
CA GLY A 618 -19.83 26.60 0.74
C GLY A 618 -18.52 27.32 1.06
N GLU A 619 -18.47 28.03 2.19
CA GLU A 619 -17.28 28.78 2.62
C GLU A 619 -16.35 27.98 3.56
N GLY A 620 -16.42 26.63 3.52
CA GLY A 620 -15.55 25.74 4.31
C GLY A 620 -14.11 25.73 3.85
N CYS A 621 -13.17 25.61 4.80
CA CYS A 621 -11.77 25.37 4.54
C CYS A 621 -11.57 23.84 4.32
N GLY A 622 -11.43 23.42 3.07
CA GLY A 622 -11.21 22.01 2.71
C GLY A 622 -9.74 21.63 2.71
N ILE A 623 -9.45 20.41 3.13
CA ILE A 623 -8.08 19.86 3.11
C ILE A 623 -7.54 19.69 1.67
N ASP A 624 -8.42 19.45 0.71
CA ASP A 624 -8.10 19.18 -0.70
C ASP A 624 -8.13 20.41 -1.61
N GLN A 625 -8.44 21.58 -1.07
CA GLN A 625 -8.63 22.79 -1.87
C GLN A 625 -7.49 23.11 -2.84
N VAL A 626 -6.28 22.64 -2.58
CA VAL A 626 -5.07 22.81 -3.44
C VAL A 626 -4.39 21.48 -3.80
N LEU A 627 -5.13 20.38 -3.79
CA LEU A 627 -4.60 19.03 -4.06
C LEU A 627 -3.92 18.93 -5.43
N ALA A 628 -4.47 19.53 -6.47
CA ALA A 628 -3.87 19.51 -7.81
C ALA A 628 -2.49 20.20 -7.84
N GLN A 629 -2.26 21.20 -6.98
CA GLN A 629 -0.93 21.83 -6.85
C GLN A 629 0.08 20.90 -6.15
N TRP A 630 -0.36 20.07 -5.18
CA TRP A 630 0.49 19.05 -4.59
C TRP A 630 1.00 18.04 -5.63
N HIS A 631 0.11 17.54 -6.49
CA HIS A 631 0.52 16.71 -7.63
C HIS A 631 1.52 17.44 -8.53
N ALA A 632 1.17 18.67 -8.93
CA ALA A 632 2.02 19.47 -9.82
C ALA A 632 3.42 19.73 -9.25
N ASP A 633 3.52 19.98 -7.94
CA ASP A 633 4.81 20.19 -7.25
C ASP A 633 5.66 18.91 -7.22
N LEU A 634 5.04 17.74 -7.02
CA LEU A 634 5.73 16.44 -6.97
C LEU A 634 6.24 15.98 -8.33
N ILE A 635 5.49 16.26 -9.41
CA ILE A 635 5.79 15.79 -10.76
C ILE A 635 6.46 16.85 -11.64
N GLY A 636 6.79 18.02 -11.07
CA GLY A 636 7.50 19.09 -11.79
C GLY A 636 6.65 19.82 -12.83
N LEU A 637 5.32 19.76 -12.75
CA LEU A 637 4.41 20.42 -13.70
C LEU A 637 4.37 21.95 -13.52
N GLY A 638 4.80 22.46 -12.36
CA GLY A 638 4.81 23.88 -12.03
C GLY A 638 3.46 24.40 -11.50
N ASP A 639 3.30 25.74 -11.47
CA ASP A 639 2.20 26.38 -10.75
C ASP A 639 0.85 26.21 -11.45
N ILE A 640 -0.13 25.66 -10.70
CA ILE A 640 -1.53 25.61 -11.08
C ILE A 640 -2.26 26.83 -10.51
N PHE A 641 -2.00 27.16 -9.26
CA PHE A 641 -2.52 28.35 -8.58
C PHE A 641 -1.42 29.40 -8.33
N ASP A 642 -1.80 30.58 -7.86
CA ASP A 642 -0.85 31.57 -7.36
C ASP A 642 -0.11 31.03 -6.12
N ARG A 643 1.21 31.11 -6.11
CA ARG A 643 2.04 30.58 -5.01
C ARG A 643 1.76 31.20 -3.65
N LYS A 644 1.44 32.52 -3.63
CA LYS A 644 1.14 33.19 -2.37
C LYS A 644 -0.21 32.74 -1.80
N GLN A 645 -1.21 32.57 -2.70
CA GLN A 645 -2.52 32.05 -2.32
C GLN A 645 -2.41 30.60 -1.84
N THR A 646 -1.69 29.74 -2.56
CA THR A 646 -1.40 28.35 -2.16
C THR A 646 -0.79 28.29 -0.77
N ARG A 647 0.24 29.08 -0.48
CA ARG A 647 0.89 29.08 0.84
C ARG A 647 -0.03 29.59 1.96
N LYS A 648 -0.93 30.54 1.68
CA LYS A 648 -1.94 30.97 2.65
C LYS A 648 -2.96 29.86 2.91
N ALA A 649 -3.44 29.22 1.85
CA ALA A 649 -4.37 28.09 1.94
C ALA A 649 -3.81 26.93 2.78
N LEU A 650 -2.55 26.55 2.55
CA LEU A 650 -1.87 25.52 3.35
C LEU A 650 -1.77 25.89 4.83
N ARG A 651 -1.42 27.15 5.14
CA ARG A 651 -1.44 27.61 6.53
C ARG A 651 -2.84 27.58 7.14
N ALA A 652 -3.86 27.88 6.35
CA ALA A 652 -5.25 27.80 6.79
C ALA A 652 -5.66 26.36 7.09
N ILE A 653 -5.31 25.39 6.22
CA ILE A 653 -5.55 23.95 6.46
C ILE A 653 -4.95 23.55 7.82
N TYR A 654 -3.68 23.83 8.07
CA TYR A 654 -3.07 23.48 9.36
C TYR A 654 -3.75 24.16 10.55
N ARG A 655 -4.06 25.45 10.46
CA ARG A 655 -4.65 26.22 11.57
C ARG A 655 -6.11 25.89 11.84
N ARG A 656 -6.88 25.50 10.81
CA ARG A 656 -8.34 25.37 10.87
C ARG A 656 -8.79 23.93 10.99
N ASN A 657 -8.08 23.01 10.33
CA ASN A 657 -8.49 21.62 10.22
C ASN A 657 -7.70 20.67 11.14
N PHE A 658 -6.46 21.03 11.56
CA PHE A 658 -5.67 20.20 12.45
C PHE A 658 -6.08 20.42 13.92
N HIS A 659 -6.54 19.37 14.58
CA HIS A 659 -6.92 19.31 15.98
C HIS A 659 -5.91 18.48 16.77
N ARG A 660 -5.49 18.99 17.94
CA ARG A 660 -4.58 18.30 18.86
C ARG A 660 -5.27 17.23 19.70
N SER A 661 -6.58 17.26 19.74
CA SER A 661 -7.48 16.29 20.38
C SER A 661 -8.80 16.31 19.62
N MET A 662 -9.40 15.16 19.40
CA MET A 662 -10.73 15.03 18.79
C MET A 662 -11.86 15.06 19.83
N ARG A 663 -11.54 15.16 21.12
CA ARG A 663 -12.50 15.12 22.23
C ARG A 663 -13.62 16.16 22.10
N ASP A 664 -13.29 17.34 21.58
CA ASP A 664 -14.23 18.46 21.42
C ASP A 664 -14.70 18.64 19.95
N VAL A 665 -14.41 17.66 19.08
CA VAL A 665 -14.81 17.69 17.67
C VAL A 665 -15.97 16.72 17.45
N ALA A 666 -17.12 17.27 17.08
CA ALA A 666 -18.27 16.44 16.75
C ALA A 666 -18.05 15.77 15.38
N ASN A 667 -17.86 14.45 15.39
CA ASN A 667 -17.81 13.61 14.18
C ASN A 667 -18.93 12.54 14.23
N PRO A 668 -20.05 12.76 13.53
CA PRO A 668 -21.18 11.83 13.55
C PRO A 668 -21.04 10.67 12.55
N CYS A 669 -19.92 10.58 11.81
CA CYS A 669 -19.71 9.60 10.77
C CYS A 669 -18.67 8.54 11.18
N ARG A 670 -17.71 8.17 10.34
CA ARG A 670 -16.73 7.09 10.60
C ARG A 670 -15.64 7.57 11.55
N LEU A 671 -15.27 6.73 12.52
CA LEU A 671 -14.41 7.12 13.64
C LEU A 671 -12.99 6.59 13.47
N TYR A 672 -12.14 7.33 12.76
CA TYR A 672 -10.73 6.99 12.53
C TYR A 672 -9.77 7.63 13.53
N CYS A 673 -10.25 8.62 14.28
CA CYS A 673 -9.49 9.34 15.28
C CYS A 673 -10.43 9.62 16.47
N LEU A 674 -9.99 9.29 17.69
CA LEU A 674 -10.84 9.23 18.88
C LEU A 674 -10.20 9.95 20.06
N ASP A 675 -11.02 10.41 20.99
CA ASP A 675 -10.62 10.93 22.29
C ASP A 675 -9.54 12.03 22.18
N ASP A 676 -8.41 11.85 22.85
CA ASP A 676 -7.27 12.79 22.82
C ASP A 676 -6.28 12.52 21.68
N GLU A 677 -6.67 11.71 20.68
CA GLU A 677 -5.87 11.57 19.46
C GLU A 677 -5.93 12.86 18.65
N ALA A 678 -4.79 13.23 18.05
CA ALA A 678 -4.72 14.34 17.13
C ALA A 678 -5.04 13.92 15.69
N GLY A 679 -5.69 14.81 14.93
CA GLY A 679 -6.04 14.53 13.53
C GLY A 679 -6.43 15.79 12.76
N THR A 680 -6.51 15.66 11.43
CA THR A 680 -6.87 16.74 10.52
C THR A 680 -8.21 16.43 9.86
N VAL A 681 -9.25 17.20 10.20
CA VAL A 681 -10.59 17.01 9.62
C VAL A 681 -10.65 17.48 8.17
N MET A 682 -11.56 16.91 7.40
CA MET A 682 -11.71 17.20 5.98
C MET A 682 -12.12 18.65 5.73
N PHE A 683 -13.08 19.16 6.50
CA PHE A 683 -13.58 20.52 6.36
C PHE A 683 -13.80 21.20 7.71
N SER A 684 -13.52 22.49 7.76
CA SER A 684 -13.86 23.34 8.90
C SER A 684 -14.48 24.65 8.45
N TRP A 685 -15.42 25.18 9.24
CA TRP A 685 -16.07 26.46 8.99
C TRP A 685 -15.72 27.42 10.15
N PRO A 686 -14.76 28.32 9.95
CA PRO A 686 -14.43 29.31 10.96
C PRO A 686 -15.62 30.23 11.30
N PRO A 687 -15.66 30.83 12.51
CA PRO A 687 -16.71 31.79 12.87
C PRO A 687 -16.90 32.86 11.81
N GLY A 688 -18.17 33.16 11.48
CA GLY A 688 -18.54 34.14 10.45
C GLY A 688 -18.48 33.63 9.00
N ARG A 689 -18.12 32.36 8.79
CA ARG A 689 -18.17 31.71 7.47
C ARG A 689 -19.47 30.92 7.28
N LYS A 690 -20.02 30.98 6.07
CA LYS A 690 -21.26 30.31 5.72
C LYS A 690 -21.07 28.80 5.64
N ARG A 691 -21.71 28.09 6.56
CA ARG A 691 -21.77 26.64 6.58
C ARG A 691 -23.10 26.18 6.03
N PRO A 692 -23.14 25.21 5.07
CA PRO A 692 -24.39 24.57 4.67
C PRO A 692 -25.08 23.91 5.88
N ALA A 693 -26.42 23.93 5.89
CA ALA A 693 -27.20 23.24 6.94
C ALA A 693 -26.86 21.74 6.98
N ILE A 694 -26.76 21.14 5.78
CA ILE A 694 -26.31 19.77 5.59
C ILE A 694 -25.05 19.80 4.71
N PRO A 695 -23.85 19.86 5.29
CA PRO A 695 -22.61 19.97 4.52
C PRO A 695 -22.22 18.66 3.82
N VAL A 696 -21.15 18.70 3.03
CA VAL A 696 -20.52 17.53 2.40
C VAL A 696 -20.33 16.42 3.43
N PRO A 697 -20.65 15.16 3.10
CA PRO A 697 -20.43 14.02 3.98
C PRO A 697 -18.96 13.92 4.40
N TYR A 698 -18.69 13.21 5.48
CA TYR A 698 -17.35 12.98 6.00
C TYR A 698 -16.57 14.26 6.42
N ALA A 699 -17.24 15.39 6.51
CA ALA A 699 -16.60 16.70 6.76
C ALA A 699 -15.71 16.73 8.02
N GLN A 700 -16.06 16.00 9.06
CA GLN A 700 -15.31 15.91 10.33
C GLN A 700 -14.47 14.64 10.46
N GLU A 701 -14.40 13.80 9.44
CA GLU A 701 -13.50 12.64 9.44
C GLU A 701 -12.04 13.04 9.26
N THR A 702 -11.14 12.17 9.72
CA THR A 702 -9.69 12.32 9.58
C THR A 702 -9.18 11.18 8.70
N MET A 703 -9.15 11.39 7.41
CA MET A 703 -8.73 10.36 6.45
C MET A 703 -7.22 10.44 6.21
N HIS A 704 -6.49 9.35 6.47
CA HIS A 704 -5.03 9.30 6.52
C HIS A 704 -4.34 9.77 5.25
N GLY A 705 -4.82 9.32 4.07
CA GLY A 705 -4.24 9.73 2.80
C GLY A 705 -4.33 11.22 2.53
N PHE A 706 -5.44 11.85 2.93
CA PHE A 706 -5.62 13.29 2.86
C PHE A 706 -4.69 14.02 3.85
N GLU A 707 -4.53 13.49 5.06
CA GLU A 707 -3.60 14.05 6.04
C GLU A 707 -2.16 13.99 5.54
N TYR A 708 -1.72 12.87 4.90
CA TYR A 708 -0.37 12.73 4.34
C TYR A 708 -0.13 13.65 3.13
N GLN A 709 -1.12 13.80 2.24
CA GLN A 709 -0.97 14.72 1.11
C GLN A 709 -0.83 16.17 1.60
N ALA A 710 -1.67 16.63 2.54
CA ALA A 710 -1.60 17.98 3.09
C ALA A 710 -0.27 18.21 3.83
N ALA A 711 0.17 17.23 4.63
CA ALA A 711 1.47 17.27 5.32
C ALA A 711 2.64 17.36 4.33
N GLY A 712 2.63 16.54 3.28
CA GLY A 712 3.65 16.58 2.21
C GLY A 712 3.66 17.92 1.47
N HIS A 713 2.49 18.49 1.22
CA HIS A 713 2.35 19.79 0.56
C HIS A 713 2.86 20.94 1.44
N LEU A 714 2.61 20.89 2.76
CA LEU A 714 3.20 21.82 3.73
C LEU A 714 4.72 21.77 3.71
N ILE A 715 5.31 20.56 3.72
CA ILE A 715 6.76 20.35 3.70
C ILE A 715 7.38 20.91 2.40
N LEU A 716 6.78 20.63 1.23
CA LEU A 716 7.21 21.17 -0.06
C LEU A 716 7.23 22.69 -0.11
N ASN A 717 6.36 23.34 0.70
CA ASN A 717 6.25 24.80 0.81
C ASN A 717 7.02 25.40 2.00
N GLY A 718 7.88 24.62 2.68
CA GLY A 718 8.76 25.05 3.76
C GLY A 718 8.11 25.13 5.14
N MET A 719 6.90 24.61 5.30
CA MET A 719 6.18 24.48 6.58
C MET A 719 6.43 23.07 7.15
N VAL A 720 7.69 22.80 7.49
CA VAL A 720 8.19 21.44 7.80
C VAL A 720 7.69 20.95 9.15
N GLU A 721 7.68 21.82 10.17
CA GLU A 721 7.27 21.46 11.53
C GLU A 721 5.79 21.09 11.56
N GLU A 722 4.97 21.88 10.88
CA GLU A 722 3.52 21.64 10.74
C GLU A 722 3.24 20.32 10.01
N GLY A 723 3.92 20.08 8.88
CA GLY A 723 3.77 18.82 8.14
C GLY A 723 4.19 17.60 8.97
N VAL A 724 5.33 17.66 9.67
CA VAL A 724 5.78 16.58 10.56
C VAL A 724 4.82 16.37 11.73
N ALA A 725 4.22 17.43 12.28
CA ALA A 725 3.22 17.31 13.35
C ALA A 725 1.98 16.52 12.87
N MET A 726 1.50 16.81 11.66
CA MET A 726 0.37 16.06 11.07
C MET A 726 0.73 14.58 10.84
N VAL A 727 1.89 14.29 10.25
CA VAL A 727 2.36 12.90 10.06
C VAL A 727 2.48 12.16 11.38
N LYS A 728 3.05 12.82 12.40
CA LYS A 728 3.17 12.24 13.75
C LYS A 728 1.80 11.94 14.35
N ALA A 729 0.83 12.83 14.17
CA ALA A 729 -0.54 12.64 14.67
C ALA A 729 -1.19 11.38 14.08
N VAL A 730 -1.01 11.12 12.77
CA VAL A 730 -1.47 9.88 12.15
C VAL A 730 -0.75 8.67 12.77
N ARG A 731 0.58 8.68 12.84
CA ARG A 731 1.34 7.49 13.30
C ARG A 731 1.16 7.19 14.79
N ASP A 732 0.94 8.20 15.61
CA ASP A 732 0.65 8.01 17.04
C ASP A 732 -0.67 7.23 17.27
N ARG A 733 -1.61 7.27 16.33
CA ARG A 733 -2.86 6.48 16.38
C ARG A 733 -2.63 4.99 16.10
N TYR A 734 -1.51 4.64 15.44
CA TYR A 734 -1.14 3.27 15.02
C TYR A 734 0.07 2.78 15.82
N ASP A 735 -0.09 2.73 17.13
CA ASP A 735 0.99 2.48 18.10
C ASP A 735 1.15 1.00 18.51
N GLY A 736 0.37 0.09 17.88
CA GLY A 736 0.36 -1.34 18.19
C GLY A 736 -0.49 -1.73 19.41
N TYR A 737 -0.96 -0.75 20.17
CA TYR A 737 -1.92 -0.95 21.26
C TYR A 737 -3.35 -0.68 20.81
N ARG A 738 -3.60 0.46 20.18
CA ARG A 738 -4.93 0.85 19.70
C ARG A 738 -5.20 0.33 18.29
N ARG A 739 -4.20 0.40 17.41
CA ARG A 739 -4.33 -0.04 16.00
C ARG A 739 -3.03 -0.64 15.49
N ASN A 740 -3.17 -1.51 14.48
CA ASN A 740 -2.04 -2.15 13.82
C ASN A 740 -1.19 -1.14 13.03
N PRO A 741 0.12 -1.01 13.31
CA PRO A 741 1.01 -0.09 12.61
C PRO A 741 1.11 -0.30 11.10
N TRP A 742 0.82 -1.49 10.60
CA TRP A 742 0.88 -1.86 9.17
C TRP A 742 -0.50 -1.99 8.52
N ASN A 743 -1.53 -1.42 9.13
CA ASN A 743 -2.89 -1.47 8.62
C ASN A 743 -3.62 -0.15 8.92
N GLU A 744 -3.34 0.89 8.12
CA GLU A 744 -4.12 2.12 8.19
C GLU A 744 -5.47 1.91 7.52
N MET A 745 -6.50 2.50 8.11
CA MET A 745 -7.89 2.33 7.68
C MET A 745 -8.56 3.65 7.31
N GLU A 746 -9.42 3.57 6.31
CA GLU A 746 -10.38 4.61 5.93
C GLU A 746 -11.74 3.93 5.71
N CYS A 747 -12.28 3.88 4.50
CA CYS A 747 -13.47 3.09 4.20
C CYS A 747 -13.25 1.58 4.44
N GLY A 748 -12.05 1.10 4.16
CA GLY A 748 -11.55 -0.25 4.45
C GLY A 748 -10.22 -0.24 5.17
N SER A 749 -9.74 -1.40 5.57
CA SER A 749 -8.39 -1.61 6.11
C SER A 749 -7.35 -1.73 4.98
N ASN A 750 -6.05 -1.59 5.28
CA ASN A 750 -4.98 -1.55 4.28
C ASN A 750 -5.33 -0.63 3.09
N TYR A 751 -5.77 0.58 3.40
CA TYR A 751 -6.40 1.46 2.44
C TYR A 751 -5.39 2.13 1.51
N ALA A 752 -5.59 2.03 0.19
CA ALA A 752 -4.62 2.43 -0.84
C ALA A 752 -4.22 3.91 -0.76
N ARG A 753 -5.16 4.80 -0.38
CA ARG A 753 -4.90 6.24 -0.25
C ARG A 753 -3.79 6.56 0.75
N SER A 754 -3.55 5.73 1.78
CA SER A 754 -2.47 5.92 2.75
C SER A 754 -1.07 5.83 2.12
N MET A 755 -0.94 5.27 0.91
CA MET A 755 0.31 5.32 0.13
C MET A 755 0.68 6.73 -0.36
N ALA A 756 -0.16 7.76 -0.11
CA ALA A 756 0.23 9.17 -0.19
C ALA A 756 1.43 9.49 0.71
N SER A 757 1.64 8.71 1.78
CA SER A 757 2.80 8.82 2.66
C SER A 757 4.13 8.66 1.93
N TYR A 758 4.20 7.92 0.82
CA TYR A 758 5.45 7.80 0.03
C TYR A 758 5.90 9.15 -0.53
N ALA A 759 4.96 10.04 -0.88
CA ALA A 759 5.28 11.39 -1.37
C ALA A 759 6.02 12.25 -0.33
N LEU A 760 5.95 11.91 0.96
CA LEU A 760 6.76 12.57 2.01
C LEU A 760 8.26 12.37 1.77
N LEU A 761 8.68 11.21 1.27
CA LEU A 761 10.06 10.94 0.88
C LEU A 761 10.53 11.94 -0.20
N ASN A 762 9.70 12.13 -1.24
CA ASN A 762 9.97 13.07 -2.32
C ASN A 762 9.92 14.53 -1.83
N ALA A 763 9.01 14.86 -0.92
CA ALA A 763 8.92 16.19 -0.33
C ALA A 763 10.16 16.55 0.50
N PHE A 764 10.66 15.62 1.32
CA PHE A 764 11.87 15.84 2.11
C PHE A 764 13.15 15.90 1.28
N SER A 765 13.27 15.05 0.26
CA SER A 765 14.44 15.04 -0.65
C SER A 765 14.38 16.19 -1.66
N GLY A 766 13.20 16.77 -1.87
CA GLY A 766 12.97 17.73 -2.95
C GLY A 766 13.34 17.13 -4.31
N LEU A 767 13.06 15.82 -4.48
CA LEU A 767 13.33 15.10 -5.73
C LEU A 767 12.60 15.78 -6.89
N ARG A 768 13.35 16.06 -7.95
CA ARG A 768 12.86 16.53 -9.24
C ARG A 768 13.40 15.63 -10.33
N PHE A 769 12.57 15.34 -11.29
CA PHE A 769 12.93 14.45 -12.39
C PHE A 769 12.23 14.88 -13.69
N ASP A 770 12.90 14.70 -14.77
CA ASP A 770 12.38 14.71 -16.13
C ASP A 770 13.26 13.78 -16.97
N MET A 771 12.87 12.51 -17.05
CA MET A 771 13.69 11.53 -17.77
C MET A 771 13.57 11.66 -19.30
N VAL A 772 12.59 12.39 -19.79
CA VAL A 772 12.53 12.79 -21.20
C VAL A 772 13.72 13.72 -21.54
N MET A 773 14.00 14.66 -20.62
CA MET A 773 15.13 15.60 -20.73
C MET A 773 16.41 15.03 -20.08
N ARG A 774 16.34 13.84 -19.46
CA ARG A 774 17.44 13.22 -18.71
C ARG A 774 17.95 14.10 -17.57
N GLU A 775 17.01 14.63 -16.80
CA GLU A 775 17.27 15.53 -15.68
C GLU A 775 16.86 14.89 -14.34
N ILE A 776 17.75 15.00 -13.34
CA ILE A 776 17.46 14.66 -11.95
C ILE A 776 17.93 15.80 -11.04
N GLY A 777 17.18 16.06 -9.98
CA GLY A 777 17.56 17.10 -9.03
C GLY A 777 17.11 16.79 -7.61
N PHE A 778 17.77 17.41 -6.65
CA PHE A 778 17.46 17.29 -5.23
C PHE A 778 17.56 18.65 -4.55
N ARG A 779 16.54 18.99 -3.81
CA ARG A 779 16.49 20.19 -2.96
C ARG A 779 15.94 19.81 -1.59
N PRO A 780 16.75 19.10 -0.77
CA PRO A 780 16.28 18.58 0.50
C PRO A 780 15.88 19.65 1.49
N VAL A 781 14.99 19.27 2.40
CA VAL A 781 14.72 20.05 3.60
C VAL A 781 16.03 20.21 4.39
N PRO A 782 16.40 21.43 4.81
CA PRO A 782 17.62 21.67 5.56
C PRO A 782 17.68 20.82 6.84
N THR A 783 18.83 20.18 7.09
CA THR A 783 19.15 19.46 8.31
C THR A 783 20.04 20.32 9.22
N ARG A 784 20.03 20.05 10.54
CA ARG A 784 20.82 20.84 11.52
C ARG A 784 22.32 20.79 11.25
N ASP A 785 22.83 19.66 10.79
CA ASP A 785 24.25 19.43 10.47
C ASP A 785 24.60 19.67 8.99
N GLY A 786 23.62 20.07 8.19
CA GLY A 786 23.76 20.27 6.75
C GLY A 786 24.00 18.98 5.95
N ARG A 787 23.79 17.81 6.57
CA ARG A 787 23.92 16.51 5.90
C ARG A 787 22.57 15.86 5.71
N PHE A 788 22.30 15.46 4.48
CA PHE A 788 21.04 14.78 4.09
C PHE A 788 21.36 13.50 3.35
N ARG A 789 20.67 12.41 3.69
CA ARG A 789 20.72 11.14 2.95
C ARG A 789 19.30 10.65 2.74
N CYS A 790 19.00 10.16 1.53
CA CYS A 790 17.67 9.66 1.23
C CYS A 790 17.70 8.60 0.11
N PHE A 791 16.81 7.62 0.20
CA PHE A 791 16.46 6.73 -0.89
C PHE A 791 15.80 7.54 -2.03
N TRP A 792 16.06 7.14 -3.27
CA TRP A 792 15.37 7.64 -4.47
C TRP A 792 15.12 6.50 -5.44
N SER A 793 14.07 6.61 -6.28
CA SER A 793 13.76 5.66 -7.34
C SER A 793 13.10 6.37 -8.52
N LEU A 794 13.42 5.91 -9.75
CA LEU A 794 12.81 6.26 -11.04
C LEU A 794 12.66 4.97 -11.85
N ALA A 795 12.07 5.00 -13.05
CA ALA A 795 11.76 3.76 -13.78
C ALA A 795 12.97 2.90 -14.16
N ALA A 796 14.14 3.52 -14.41
CA ALA A 796 15.33 2.80 -14.88
C ALA A 796 16.29 2.37 -13.76
N ALA A 797 16.23 3.03 -12.60
CA ALA A 797 17.17 2.79 -11.51
C ALA A 797 16.65 3.30 -10.18
N TRP A 798 17.20 2.75 -9.10
CA TRP A 798 17.01 3.28 -7.75
C TRP A 798 18.31 3.26 -6.93
N GLY A 799 18.37 4.07 -5.89
CA GLY A 799 19.56 4.18 -5.07
C GLY A 799 19.45 5.17 -3.93
N GLU A 800 20.55 5.81 -3.62
CA GLU A 800 20.68 6.79 -2.53
C GLU A 800 21.28 8.08 -3.01
N ILE A 801 20.84 9.18 -2.42
CA ILE A 801 21.48 10.49 -2.53
C ILE A 801 22.01 10.90 -1.16
N GLU A 802 23.28 11.31 -1.11
CA GLU A 802 23.88 11.96 0.05
C GLU A 802 24.28 13.39 -0.35
N ILE A 803 23.87 14.38 0.43
CA ILE A 803 24.17 15.79 0.20
C ILE A 803 24.72 16.37 1.49
N GLY A 804 25.92 16.88 1.44
CA GLY A 804 26.56 17.66 2.48
C GLY A 804 26.84 19.10 2.05
N PRO A 805 27.46 19.89 2.91
CA PRO A 805 27.75 21.31 2.61
C PRO A 805 28.62 21.52 1.36
N ARG A 806 29.47 20.55 1.02
CA ARG A 806 30.42 20.66 -0.10
C ARG A 806 30.53 19.43 -1.00
N GLU A 807 29.82 18.37 -0.69
CA GLU A 807 29.84 17.12 -1.45
C GLU A 807 28.45 16.58 -1.61
N ALA A 808 28.14 16.05 -2.80
CA ALA A 808 26.97 15.23 -3.05
C ALA A 808 27.38 13.93 -3.74
N VAL A 809 26.74 12.84 -3.37
CA VAL A 809 26.97 11.50 -3.92
C VAL A 809 25.66 10.90 -4.33
N LEU A 810 25.44 10.77 -5.65
CA LEU A 810 24.31 10.06 -6.23
C LEU A 810 24.75 8.63 -6.54
N ARG A 811 24.29 7.67 -5.74
CA ARG A 811 24.61 6.25 -5.91
C ARG A 811 23.44 5.53 -6.59
N VAL A 812 23.72 4.76 -7.62
CA VAL A 812 22.82 3.78 -8.21
C VAL A 812 23.07 2.43 -7.52
N ILE A 813 22.05 1.86 -6.88
CA ILE A 813 22.15 0.55 -6.20
C ILE A 813 21.71 -0.55 -7.17
N ARG A 814 20.64 -0.32 -7.92
CA ARG A 814 20.12 -1.22 -8.95
C ARG A 814 19.71 -0.46 -10.21
N GLY A 815 19.88 -1.11 -11.36
CA GLY A 815 19.58 -0.55 -12.65
C GLY A 815 20.68 0.37 -13.17
N GLU A 816 20.32 1.22 -14.12
CA GLU A 816 21.23 2.16 -14.78
C GLU A 816 20.55 3.52 -14.97
N LEU A 817 21.18 4.59 -14.52
CA LEU A 817 20.64 5.95 -14.64
C LEU A 817 21.45 6.77 -15.66
N SER A 818 20.80 7.18 -16.76
CA SER A 818 21.36 8.09 -17.74
C SER A 818 20.82 9.50 -17.55
N ILE A 819 21.71 10.47 -17.27
CA ILE A 819 21.35 11.87 -17.06
C ILE A 819 22.21 12.81 -17.89
N ARG A 820 21.62 13.93 -18.32
CA ARG A 820 22.31 15.04 -18.97
C ARG A 820 22.51 16.22 -18.03
N ARG A 821 21.59 16.37 -17.05
CA ARG A 821 21.64 17.44 -16.07
C ARG A 821 21.36 16.92 -14.67
N MET A 822 22.06 17.50 -13.69
CA MET A 822 21.80 17.29 -12.27
C MET A 822 21.64 18.63 -11.56
N THR A 823 20.63 18.75 -10.69
CA THR A 823 20.41 19.94 -9.88
C THR A 823 20.63 19.65 -8.40
N LEU A 824 21.46 20.48 -7.73
CA LEU A 824 21.74 20.39 -6.28
C LEU A 824 21.47 21.74 -5.59
N PRO A 825 21.29 21.79 -4.26
CA PRO A 825 20.90 23.00 -3.52
C PRO A 825 22.02 24.06 -3.42
N TRP A 826 23.16 23.85 -4.06
CA TRP A 826 24.33 24.73 -3.95
C TRP A 826 24.30 25.91 -4.91
N SER A 827 24.29 27.13 -4.39
CA SER A 827 24.26 28.38 -5.17
C SER A 827 25.63 29.11 -5.28
N GLY A 828 26.64 28.68 -4.54
CA GLY A 828 27.93 29.37 -4.45
C GLY A 828 28.79 29.33 -5.72
N ALA A 829 29.71 30.31 -5.90
CA ALA A 829 30.53 30.51 -7.10
C ALA A 829 31.84 29.66 -7.18
N GLY A 830 32.05 28.69 -6.26
CA GLY A 830 33.28 27.87 -6.26
C GLY A 830 33.43 26.92 -7.46
N SER A 831 34.66 26.52 -7.79
CA SER A 831 34.91 25.47 -8.77
C SER A 831 34.42 24.12 -8.21
N VAL A 832 33.94 23.25 -9.12
CA VAL A 832 33.45 21.91 -8.74
C VAL A 832 34.18 20.84 -9.54
N THR A 833 34.35 19.69 -8.91
CA THR A 833 34.84 18.48 -9.56
C THR A 833 33.72 17.45 -9.56
N VAL A 834 33.43 16.90 -10.73
CA VAL A 834 32.50 15.79 -10.89
C VAL A 834 33.27 14.54 -11.24
N MET A 835 33.01 13.45 -10.52
CA MET A 835 33.74 12.19 -10.66
C MET A 835 32.75 11.02 -10.82
N LEU A 836 33.02 10.15 -11.77
CA LEU A 836 32.35 8.86 -11.93
C LEU A 836 33.40 7.76 -12.10
N ARG A 837 33.36 6.74 -11.25
CA ARG A 837 34.33 5.63 -11.27
C ARG A 837 35.80 6.10 -11.31
N GLY A 838 36.14 7.13 -10.53
CA GLY A 838 37.51 7.68 -10.49
C GLY A 838 37.90 8.59 -11.66
N ARG A 839 37.03 8.74 -12.68
CA ARG A 839 37.27 9.63 -13.84
C ARG A 839 36.59 10.98 -13.64
N ARG A 840 37.28 12.06 -13.95
CA ARG A 840 36.71 13.40 -13.93
C ARG A 840 35.80 13.58 -15.17
N LEU A 841 34.58 14.08 -14.94
CA LEU A 841 33.64 14.41 -15.99
C LEU A 841 33.64 15.93 -16.25
N PRO A 842 33.64 16.38 -17.54
CA PRO A 842 33.40 17.77 -17.85
C PRO A 842 31.95 18.14 -17.53
N CYS A 843 31.78 19.31 -16.94
CA CYS A 843 30.43 19.85 -16.73
C CYS A 843 30.46 21.38 -16.76
N ARG A 844 29.38 21.99 -17.25
CA ARG A 844 29.10 23.41 -17.12
C ARG A 844 28.22 23.63 -15.91
N ARG A 845 28.60 24.52 -15.02
CA ARG A 845 27.79 24.84 -13.84
C ARG A 845 27.16 26.23 -14.01
N ARG A 846 25.83 26.30 -13.70
CA ARG A 846 25.09 27.56 -13.54
C ARG A 846 24.29 27.49 -12.26
N GLY A 847 24.72 28.21 -11.21
CA GLY A 847 24.12 28.06 -9.88
C GLY A 847 24.18 26.63 -9.37
N GLY A 848 23.02 26.05 -9.05
CA GLY A 848 22.88 24.65 -8.61
C GLY A 848 22.77 23.61 -9.72
N VAL A 849 22.76 24.03 -11.01
CA VAL A 849 22.60 23.13 -12.17
C VAL A 849 23.97 22.72 -12.71
N PHE A 850 24.19 21.43 -12.86
CA PHE A 850 25.35 20.76 -13.45
C PHE A 850 24.93 20.16 -14.80
N ASP A 851 25.33 20.78 -15.90
CA ASP A 851 25.06 20.35 -17.29
C ASP A 851 26.30 19.64 -17.85
N PHE A 852 26.15 18.38 -18.22
CA PHE A 852 27.23 17.55 -18.75
C PHE A 852 27.40 17.71 -20.26
N GLY A 853 26.43 18.33 -20.96
CA GLY A 853 26.44 18.50 -22.42
C GLY A 853 26.19 17.21 -23.21
N VAL A 854 26.44 16.06 -22.60
CA VAL A 854 26.22 14.70 -23.11
C VAL A 854 25.52 13.84 -22.04
N ASP A 855 25.04 12.71 -22.47
CA ASP A 855 24.43 11.77 -21.53
C ASP A 855 25.52 11.07 -20.70
N VAL A 856 25.37 11.13 -19.38
CA VAL A 856 26.20 10.45 -18.40
C VAL A 856 25.45 9.27 -17.83
N THR A 857 25.95 8.08 -18.11
CA THR A 857 25.35 6.84 -17.60
C THR A 857 26.04 6.40 -16.33
N ILE A 858 25.27 6.30 -15.25
CA ILE A 858 25.71 5.80 -13.94
C ILE A 858 25.21 4.36 -13.82
N PRO A 859 26.09 3.36 -13.98
CA PRO A 859 25.67 1.97 -13.94
C PRO A 859 25.47 1.48 -12.51
N GLU A 860 24.87 0.30 -12.39
CA GLU A 860 24.68 -0.39 -11.12
C GLU A 860 25.95 -0.44 -10.27
N GLY A 861 25.82 -0.21 -8.97
CA GLY A 861 26.89 -0.19 -8.00
C GLY A 861 27.79 1.07 -8.04
N ALA A 862 27.64 1.94 -9.06
CA ALA A 862 28.44 3.14 -9.20
C ALA A 862 27.83 4.35 -8.48
N ALA A 863 28.67 5.38 -8.29
CA ALA A 863 28.28 6.65 -7.70
C ALA A 863 28.86 7.84 -8.47
N LEU A 864 28.00 8.80 -8.80
CA LEU A 864 28.40 10.12 -9.28
C LEU A 864 28.67 11.01 -8.08
N ARG A 865 29.92 11.51 -7.97
CA ARG A 865 30.35 12.41 -6.89
C ARG A 865 30.50 13.81 -7.42
N VAL A 866 29.92 14.77 -6.74
CA VAL A 866 30.08 16.20 -7.02
C VAL A 866 30.70 16.85 -5.79
N ALA A 867 31.90 17.43 -5.92
CA ALA A 867 32.58 18.09 -4.82
C ALA A 867 32.92 19.54 -5.18
N ALA A 868 32.57 20.47 -4.28
CA ALA A 868 32.98 21.87 -4.39
C ALA A 868 34.40 22.06 -3.82
N SER A 869 35.30 22.71 -4.57
CA SER A 869 36.62 23.08 -4.03
C SER A 869 36.47 24.14 -2.92
N ARG A 870 37.50 24.23 -2.08
CA ARG A 870 37.60 25.23 -1.00
C ARG A 870 37.57 26.65 -1.50
#